data_1d516878f53effa92fa021cbda84bea1
#
_entry.id   1d516878f53effa92fa021cbda84bea1
#
_cell.length_a   1.000
_cell.length_b   1.000
_cell.length_c   1.000
_cell.angle_alpha   90.00
_cell.angle_beta   90.00
_cell.angle_gamma   90.00
#
_symmetry.space_group_name_H-M   'P 1'
#
loop_
_entity.id
_entity.type
_entity.pdbx_description
1 polymer ?
#
loop_
_entity_poly.entity_id
_entity_poly.type
_entity_poly.pdbx_seq_one_letter_code
_entity_poly.pdbx_strand_id
1 'polypeptide(L)'
;MRVQALQAGRPFNIGVCQRASIRPSKILNRRHLATAHSGLPHPHVDIASRTPPYQKLVKKLHEVRKVLGHSRQLTLAEKILYSHLDNPEESLLTNTQNGANIRGMANLKLKPDRVAMQDASAQMALLQFMSCGLPSTAVPASIHCDHMIVGEKGADTDLPASITGNKEVFDFLESAAKKYGIEFWPPGAGIIHQSVLENYSAPGLMMLGTDSHTPNAGGLGAIAIGVGGADAVDALVDAPWELKAPKILGVELVGELSGWTSPKDVIMYLAGQLTVRGGTGYVIEYFGPGVETLSCTGMATICNMGAEVGATTSLFPFSAQHVPYLVATHREPIAKAAQAIASAPSVQNLLRADSEAQYDKVITIDLSKLEPHINGPMTPDLSTPLSKFASVVEENNWPRTFGAGLIGSCTNSSYQDMTRAEDLVKQASAAGLSPKADFFITPGSEQIRATLDRDDTLSTFSSAGGTVLANACGPCIGQWKRTDGVKKGESNAIFTSYNRNFRGRNDGNPLTMNFLASPELVTAMSYAGSTTFNPITDTLPTPSGTPFRFSPPKGSDLPAAGFAEGNPEFFATPGVPTPSEEVKVDPSSTRLALLDPFPPFPNSELAGLRVLYKVKGQCTTDTISAAGPWLKYKGHLPNISENTLIGAINAATDEVNTAYDVDGTTSGIPDLAKRWRDAGIEWLVVAEHNYGEGSAREHAALQPRYLGGRVILAKSFARIHETNLKKQGVVPLTFVNETDYDLIDACDDVSTVGLLDVLKSGGKGSVGLLVKKKDGSEVRVQTKHTMSGDQCGFIIAGSALNLLAMKGKEGREEVTRENELTD
;
A
#
# COMPACT_ATOMS: atom_id res chain seq x y z
N MET A 1 39.50 -52.99 -18.52
CA MET A 1 40.07 -53.50 -19.78
C MET A 1 39.78 -52.48 -20.88
N ARG A 2 40.89 -51.89 -21.32
CA ARG A 2 41.27 -51.40 -22.68
C ARG A 2 40.17 -50.68 -23.52
N VAL A 3 40.24 -49.38 -23.77
CA VAL A 3 41.23 -48.58 -24.55
C VAL A 3 41.12 -48.82 -26.09
N GLN A 4 40.92 -47.69 -26.75
CA GLN A 4 41.41 -47.15 -28.04
C GLN A 4 40.30 -46.56 -28.87
N ALA A 5 40.17 -45.30 -29.15
CA ALA A 5 41.07 -44.32 -29.80
C ALA A 5 41.34 -44.61 -31.29
N LEU A 6 41.01 -43.63 -32.14
CA LEU A 6 41.71 -43.11 -33.33
C LEU A 6 40.66 -42.49 -34.27
N GLN A 7 40.69 -41.21 -34.50
CA GLN A 7 41.46 -40.32 -35.35
C GLN A 7 40.96 -40.23 -36.80
N ALA A 8 40.57 -39.01 -37.16
CA ALA A 8 41.02 -38.19 -38.28
C ALA A 8 40.46 -38.38 -39.68
N GLY A 9 40.12 -37.26 -40.32
CA GLY A 9 40.16 -37.11 -41.77
C GLY A 9 39.26 -36.00 -42.32
N ARG A 10 39.85 -34.88 -42.62
CA ARG A 10 39.37 -33.79 -43.52
C ARG A 10 39.47 -34.22 -44.99
N PRO A 11 39.19 -33.39 -46.01
CA PRO A 11 38.36 -32.19 -46.23
C PRO A 11 37.70 -32.08 -47.64
N PHE A 12 37.08 -30.90 -47.90
CA PHE A 12 36.80 -30.24 -49.19
C PHE A 12 35.69 -30.79 -50.13
N ASN A 13 34.72 -30.02 -50.53
CA ASN A 13 34.81 -29.24 -51.80
C ASN A 13 33.60 -28.24 -51.97
N ILE A 14 33.97 -27.13 -52.59
CA ILE A 14 33.18 -25.99 -53.03
C ILE A 14 32.40 -26.38 -54.30
N GLY A 15 31.11 -25.99 -54.38
CA GLY A 15 30.31 -26.03 -55.60
C GLY A 15 29.53 -24.75 -55.79
N VAL A 16 30.03 -23.88 -56.66
CA VAL A 16 29.37 -22.70 -57.25
C VAL A 16 28.50 -23.11 -58.41
N CYS A 17 27.31 -22.58 -58.53
CA CYS A 17 26.51 -22.24 -59.73
C CYS A 17 25.02 -22.15 -59.42
N GLN A 18 24.21 -21.27 -59.87
CA GLN A 18 24.13 -20.27 -60.91
C GLN A 18 22.83 -19.46 -60.69
N ARG A 19 22.86 -18.25 -61.11
CA ARG A 19 21.75 -17.27 -61.11
C ARG A 19 20.60 -17.73 -62.01
N ALA A 20 19.36 -17.63 -61.53
CA ALA A 20 18.19 -17.45 -62.38
C ALA A 20 17.46 -16.16 -61.97
N SER A 21 17.39 -15.22 -62.90
CA SER A 21 16.74 -13.90 -62.79
C SER A 21 15.23 -14.06 -62.96
N ILE A 22 14.46 -13.57 -61.96
CA ILE A 22 13.05 -13.26 -62.12
C ILE A 22 12.82 -11.80 -61.76
N ARG A 23 12.24 -11.04 -62.66
CA ARG A 23 11.97 -9.60 -62.58
C ARG A 23 10.90 -9.29 -61.53
N PRO A 24 11.01 -8.11 -60.83
CA PRO A 24 10.12 -7.77 -59.72
C PRO A 24 8.79 -7.18 -60.22
N SER A 25 7.70 -7.66 -59.66
CA SER A 25 6.41 -6.99 -59.65
C SER A 25 6.45 -5.81 -58.64
N LYS A 26 5.93 -4.67 -59.12
CA LYS A 26 5.83 -3.44 -58.35
C LYS A 26 4.94 -3.64 -57.13
N ILE A 27 5.52 -3.73 -55.93
CA ILE A 27 4.85 -3.48 -54.67
C ILE A 27 5.19 -2.06 -54.28
N LEU A 28 4.18 -1.20 -54.16
CA LEU A 28 4.32 0.18 -53.65
C LEU A 28 4.91 0.11 -52.22
N ASN A 29 6.16 0.50 -52.12
CA ASN A 29 6.77 0.87 -50.86
C ASN A 29 6.13 2.16 -50.33
N ARG A 30 5.16 2.06 -49.43
CA ARG A 30 4.92 3.13 -48.45
C ARG A 30 6.05 3.05 -47.42
N ARG A 31 7.14 3.69 -47.72
CA ARG A 31 8.07 4.14 -46.69
C ARG A 31 7.34 5.21 -45.88
N HIS A 32 6.84 4.84 -44.73
CA HIS A 32 6.70 5.84 -43.65
C HIS A 32 8.10 6.37 -43.43
N LEU A 33 8.32 7.61 -43.78
CA LEU A 33 9.42 8.40 -43.26
C LEU A 33 9.24 8.39 -41.74
N ALA A 34 10.06 7.60 -41.08
CA ALA A 34 10.40 7.88 -39.71
C ALA A 34 11.14 9.23 -39.80
N THR A 35 10.41 10.32 -39.56
CA THR A 35 11.00 11.56 -39.15
C THR A 35 11.75 11.21 -37.87
N ALA A 36 13.08 11.20 -37.97
CA ALA A 36 13.92 11.31 -36.81
C ALA A 36 13.45 12.56 -36.07
N HIS A 37 12.61 12.39 -35.08
CA HIS A 37 12.44 13.37 -34.05
C HIS A 37 13.80 13.41 -33.38
N SER A 38 14.54 14.43 -33.70
CA SER A 38 15.73 14.89 -32.96
C SER A 38 15.28 15.00 -31.52
N GLY A 39 15.74 14.06 -30.70
CA GLY A 39 15.30 13.83 -29.35
C GLY A 39 15.25 15.11 -28.54
N LEU A 40 14.10 15.40 -28.00
CA LEU A 40 14.06 15.87 -26.63
C LEU A 40 14.70 14.73 -25.82
N PRO A 41 15.78 14.98 -25.05
CA PRO A 41 16.33 13.96 -24.22
C PRO A 41 15.17 13.47 -23.33
N HIS A 42 15.01 12.14 -23.20
CA HIS A 42 14.25 11.57 -22.08
C HIS A 42 14.56 12.45 -20.87
N PRO A 43 13.56 12.90 -20.08
CA PRO A 43 13.87 13.58 -18.85
C PRO A 43 14.92 12.70 -18.19
N HIS A 44 16.14 13.23 -18.02
CA HIS A 44 17.28 12.43 -17.59
C HIS A 44 16.87 11.83 -16.27
N VAL A 45 16.48 10.55 -16.33
CA VAL A 45 16.22 9.78 -15.13
C VAL A 45 17.54 9.77 -14.42
N ASP A 46 17.68 10.54 -13.36
CA ASP A 46 18.90 10.55 -12.56
C ASP A 46 19.02 9.19 -11.87
N ILE A 47 19.56 8.22 -12.62
CA ILE A 47 19.82 6.87 -12.12
C ILE A 47 20.70 6.91 -10.88
N ALA A 48 21.59 7.90 -10.75
CA ALA A 48 22.44 8.05 -9.57
C ALA A 48 21.60 8.30 -8.30
N SER A 49 20.62 9.20 -8.36
CA SER A 49 19.72 9.48 -7.23
C SER A 49 18.73 8.35 -6.92
N ARG A 50 18.51 7.45 -7.87
CA ARG A 50 17.63 6.26 -7.73
C ARG A 50 18.39 4.99 -7.35
N THR A 51 19.73 5.02 -7.38
CA THR A 51 20.55 3.89 -6.96
C THR A 51 20.75 3.92 -5.45
N PRO A 52 20.42 2.84 -4.71
CA PRO A 52 20.69 2.78 -3.28
C PRO A 52 22.18 3.04 -3.00
N PRO A 53 22.52 3.78 -1.94
CA PRO A 53 23.91 4.10 -1.61
C PRO A 53 24.61 2.89 -0.99
N TYR A 54 24.78 1.81 -1.78
CA TYR A 54 25.25 0.50 -1.31
C TYR A 54 26.53 0.55 -0.48
N GLN A 55 27.51 1.37 -0.86
CA GLN A 55 28.75 1.50 -0.09
C GLN A 55 28.49 2.04 1.33
N LYS A 56 27.61 3.04 1.46
CA LYS A 56 27.18 3.59 2.75
C LYS A 56 26.42 2.54 3.56
N LEU A 57 25.48 1.81 2.93
CA LEU A 57 24.68 0.79 3.58
C LEU A 57 25.53 -0.39 4.07
N VAL A 58 26.46 -0.87 3.26
CA VAL A 58 27.41 -1.94 3.67
C VAL A 58 28.32 -1.47 4.80
N LYS A 59 28.80 -0.22 4.76
CA LYS A 59 29.58 0.35 5.89
C LYS A 59 28.74 0.39 7.17
N LYS A 60 27.50 0.83 7.09
CA LYS A 60 26.57 0.85 8.23
C LYS A 60 26.28 -0.57 8.75
N LEU A 61 26.12 -1.56 7.87
CA LEU A 61 25.96 -2.95 8.26
C LEU A 61 27.20 -3.49 9.02
N HIS A 62 28.40 -3.07 8.65
CA HIS A 62 29.61 -3.38 9.42
C HIS A 62 29.60 -2.76 10.82
N GLU A 63 29.12 -1.51 10.96
CA GLU A 63 28.95 -0.86 12.26
C GLU A 63 27.94 -1.66 13.12
N VAL A 64 26.81 -2.06 12.55
CA VAL A 64 25.81 -2.90 13.20
C VAL A 64 26.41 -4.23 13.69
N ARG A 65 27.22 -4.89 12.85
CA ARG A 65 27.87 -6.14 13.23
C ARG A 65 28.89 -5.98 14.36
N LYS A 66 29.55 -4.82 14.47
CA LYS A 66 30.40 -4.52 15.64
C LYS A 66 29.59 -4.41 16.91
N VAL A 67 28.41 -3.78 16.83
CA VAL A 67 27.50 -3.61 17.98
C VAL A 67 26.90 -4.96 18.41
N LEU A 68 26.45 -5.79 17.46
CA LEU A 68 25.74 -7.04 17.75
C LEU A 68 26.64 -8.26 17.90
N GLY A 69 27.93 -8.14 17.54
CA GLY A 69 28.85 -9.25 17.41
C GLY A 69 28.81 -9.89 16.01
N HIS A 70 30.00 -10.22 15.50
CA HIS A 70 30.16 -10.72 14.12
C HIS A 70 29.54 -12.12 13.89
N SER A 71 29.32 -12.89 14.94
CA SER A 71 28.75 -14.24 14.86
C SER A 71 27.21 -14.23 14.72
N ARG A 72 26.55 -13.09 15.01
CA ARG A 72 25.10 -12.99 14.91
C ARG A 72 24.67 -13.07 13.45
N GLN A 73 23.81 -14.06 13.16
CA GLN A 73 23.20 -14.23 11.85
C GLN A 73 21.98 -13.31 11.71
N LEU A 74 21.90 -12.60 10.60
CA LEU A 74 20.86 -11.63 10.30
C LEU A 74 20.01 -12.07 9.12
N THR A 75 18.69 -11.90 9.22
CA THR A 75 17.78 -12.03 8.08
C THR A 75 17.99 -10.89 7.10
N LEU A 76 17.45 -10.99 5.89
CA LEU A 76 17.53 -9.92 4.89
C LEU A 76 16.86 -8.63 5.41
N ALA A 77 15.68 -8.79 6.01
CA ALA A 77 14.94 -7.67 6.59
C ALA A 77 15.75 -6.94 7.67
N GLU A 78 16.43 -7.70 8.57
CA GLU A 78 17.29 -7.11 9.59
C GLU A 78 18.49 -6.37 8.97
N LYS A 79 19.13 -6.95 7.96
CA LYS A 79 20.27 -6.29 7.28
C LYS A 79 19.87 -4.95 6.68
N ILE A 80 18.75 -4.90 5.97
CA ILE A 80 18.29 -3.65 5.34
C ILE A 80 17.85 -2.66 6.42
N LEU A 81 16.97 -3.05 7.36
CA LEU A 81 16.52 -2.16 8.43
C LEU A 81 17.70 -1.61 9.24
N TYR A 82 18.63 -2.47 9.65
CA TYR A 82 19.72 -2.03 10.53
C TYR A 82 20.76 -1.20 9.79
N SER A 83 20.92 -1.38 8.47
CA SER A 83 21.78 -0.49 7.65
C SER A 83 21.20 0.91 7.44
N HIS A 84 19.91 1.12 7.75
CA HIS A 84 19.25 2.43 7.72
C HIS A 84 19.08 3.08 9.10
N LEU A 85 19.67 2.50 10.15
CA LEU A 85 19.64 3.10 11.48
C LEU A 85 20.40 4.43 11.51
N ASP A 86 19.82 5.42 12.14
CA ASP A 86 20.49 6.69 12.45
C ASP A 86 21.67 6.42 13.40
N ASN A 87 21.38 5.85 14.57
CA ASN A 87 22.37 5.39 15.52
C ASN A 87 22.15 3.90 15.86
N PRO A 88 23.04 2.98 15.39
CA PRO A 88 22.88 1.56 15.67
C PRO A 88 23.00 1.21 17.15
N GLU A 89 23.91 1.84 17.89
CA GLU A 89 24.16 1.55 19.29
C GLU A 89 22.94 1.90 20.16
N GLU A 90 22.40 3.09 19.98
CA GLU A 90 21.19 3.54 20.65
C GLU A 90 20.00 2.64 20.33
N SER A 91 19.74 2.38 19.05
CA SER A 91 18.55 1.62 18.62
C SER A 91 18.62 0.15 19.02
N LEU A 92 19.79 -0.49 18.97
CA LEU A 92 19.92 -1.92 19.13
C LEU A 92 20.24 -2.38 20.57
N LEU A 93 20.83 -1.52 21.39
CA LEU A 93 21.23 -1.88 22.75
C LEU A 93 20.26 -1.37 23.83
N THR A 94 19.54 -0.27 23.57
CA THR A 94 18.61 0.29 24.55
C THR A 94 17.36 -0.61 24.69
N ASN A 95 17.05 -0.99 25.94
CA ASN A 95 15.90 -1.85 26.29
C ASN A 95 15.91 -3.27 25.69
N THR A 96 17.06 -3.76 25.22
CA THR A 96 17.18 -5.03 24.50
C THR A 96 18.04 -6.08 25.18
N GLN A 97 18.39 -5.90 26.46
CA GLN A 97 19.34 -6.76 27.18
C GLN A 97 20.69 -6.89 26.41
N ASN A 98 21.30 -5.75 26.08
CA ASN A 98 22.53 -5.65 25.28
C ASN A 98 22.43 -6.35 23.91
N GLY A 99 21.31 -6.14 23.21
CA GLY A 99 21.10 -6.66 21.87
C GLY A 99 20.61 -8.11 21.81
N ALA A 100 20.35 -8.77 22.94
CA ALA A 100 19.84 -10.16 22.92
C ALA A 100 18.39 -10.23 22.41
N ASN A 101 17.54 -9.26 22.80
CA ASN A 101 16.12 -9.24 22.48
C ASN A 101 15.74 -7.97 21.69
N ILE A 102 16.12 -7.90 20.42
CA ILE A 102 15.80 -6.74 19.57
C ILE A 102 14.38 -6.81 19.06
N ARG A 103 14.00 -7.92 18.42
CA ARG A 103 12.69 -8.11 17.80
C ARG A 103 11.56 -7.98 18.82
N GLY A 104 10.61 -7.11 18.54
CA GLY A 104 9.50 -6.80 19.43
C GLY A 104 9.84 -5.91 20.62
N MET A 105 11.11 -5.55 20.86
CA MET A 105 11.54 -4.75 22.02
C MET A 105 12.21 -3.42 21.65
N ALA A 106 13.14 -3.41 20.69
CA ALA A 106 13.85 -2.21 20.29
C ALA A 106 12.92 -1.20 19.57
N ASN A 107 13.22 0.08 19.72
CA ASN A 107 12.69 1.14 18.87
C ASN A 107 13.79 1.54 17.86
N LEU A 108 13.58 1.19 16.60
CA LEU A 108 14.50 1.51 15.53
C LEU A 108 14.27 2.94 15.08
N LYS A 109 15.29 3.79 15.14
CA LYS A 109 15.30 5.14 14.57
C LYS A 109 15.92 5.07 13.17
N LEU A 110 15.12 5.17 12.14
CA LEU A 110 15.45 4.86 10.77
C LEU A 110 15.52 6.12 9.90
N LYS A 111 16.43 6.11 8.93
CA LYS A 111 16.59 7.15 7.88
C LYS A 111 16.23 6.54 6.53
N PRO A 112 14.98 6.67 6.06
CA PRO A 112 14.58 6.16 4.75
C PRO A 112 15.31 6.89 3.62
N ASP A 113 15.54 6.18 2.51
CA ASP A 113 16.17 6.74 1.33
C ASP A 113 15.22 7.61 0.50
N ARG A 114 13.89 7.38 0.62
CA ARG A 114 12.90 7.99 -0.27
C ARG A 114 11.50 7.97 0.34
N VAL A 115 10.65 8.92 -0.12
CA VAL A 115 9.21 8.97 0.18
C VAL A 115 8.39 8.95 -1.11
N ALA A 116 7.31 8.15 -1.16
CA ALA A 116 6.31 8.18 -2.22
C ALA A 116 4.92 8.50 -1.64
N MET A 117 4.21 9.45 -2.23
CA MET A 117 2.91 9.91 -1.75
C MET A 117 1.85 9.78 -2.84
N GLN A 118 0.68 9.28 -2.50
CA GLN A 118 -0.48 9.33 -3.40
C GLN A 118 -1.26 10.65 -3.18
N ASP A 119 -1.98 11.10 -4.20
CA ASP A 119 -2.60 12.44 -4.24
C ASP A 119 -3.58 12.73 -3.10
N ALA A 120 -4.34 11.77 -2.63
CA ALA A 120 -5.31 12.00 -1.56
C ALA A 120 -4.64 12.21 -0.20
N SER A 121 -3.49 11.57 0.10
CA SER A 121 -2.76 11.73 1.36
C SER A 121 -1.67 12.81 1.27
N ALA A 122 -1.10 13.05 0.06
CA ALA A 122 -0.11 14.08 -0.16
C ALA A 122 -0.62 15.49 0.19
N GLN A 123 -1.92 15.75 -0.01
CA GLN A 123 -2.53 17.03 0.38
C GLN A 123 -2.23 17.36 1.84
N MET A 124 -2.59 16.47 2.74
CA MET A 124 -2.38 16.68 4.17
C MET A 124 -0.90 16.62 4.56
N ALA A 125 -0.12 15.72 3.98
CA ALA A 125 1.32 15.63 4.24
C ALA A 125 2.04 16.92 3.82
N LEU A 126 1.70 17.50 2.67
CA LEU A 126 2.28 18.77 2.22
C LEU A 126 1.85 19.97 3.09
N LEU A 127 0.58 20.05 3.45
CA LEU A 127 0.10 21.10 4.39
C LEU A 127 0.86 21.03 5.72
N GLN A 128 1.15 19.83 6.21
CA GLN A 128 1.96 19.60 7.39
C GLN A 128 3.43 19.97 7.14
N PHE A 129 4.02 19.54 6.03
CA PHE A 129 5.40 19.88 5.66
C PHE A 129 5.59 21.40 5.54
N MET A 130 4.63 22.11 4.92
CA MET A 130 4.63 23.56 4.80
C MET A 130 4.71 24.26 6.15
N SER A 131 4.05 23.73 7.18
CA SER A 131 4.10 24.28 8.54
C SER A 131 5.47 24.15 9.21
N CYS A 132 6.36 23.27 8.69
CA CYS A 132 7.74 23.15 9.18
C CYS A 132 8.66 24.27 8.65
N GLY A 133 8.26 24.98 7.58
CA GLY A 133 8.98 26.14 7.03
C GLY A 133 10.32 25.81 6.38
N LEU A 134 10.51 24.58 5.86
CA LEU A 134 11.73 24.17 5.16
C LEU A 134 11.66 24.57 3.68
N PRO A 135 12.82 24.87 3.03
CA PRO A 135 12.88 25.30 1.64
C PRO A 135 12.72 24.13 0.64
N SER A 136 13.04 22.90 1.04
CA SER A 136 12.97 21.69 0.22
C SER A 136 12.89 20.44 1.09
N THR A 137 12.54 19.32 0.50
CA THR A 137 12.59 18.01 1.17
C THR A 137 14.02 17.55 1.42
N ALA A 138 14.24 16.85 2.52
CA ALA A 138 15.56 16.32 2.89
C ALA A 138 15.92 15.02 2.17
N VAL A 139 14.91 14.27 1.69
CA VAL A 139 15.08 13.04 0.92
C VAL A 139 14.32 13.15 -0.41
N PRO A 140 14.74 12.44 -1.46
CA PRO A 140 13.97 12.35 -2.69
C PRO A 140 12.53 11.93 -2.42
N ALA A 141 11.57 12.63 -3.01
CA ALA A 141 10.16 12.36 -2.84
C ALA A 141 9.40 12.41 -4.16
N SER A 142 8.26 11.72 -4.22
CA SER A 142 7.37 11.74 -5.39
C SER A 142 5.90 11.79 -4.96
N ILE A 143 5.08 12.46 -5.78
CA ILE A 143 3.63 12.52 -5.66
C ILE A 143 3.03 11.85 -6.90
N HIS A 144 2.02 11.00 -6.69
CA HIS A 144 1.36 10.23 -7.74
C HIS A 144 -0.14 10.48 -7.70
N CYS A 145 -0.72 10.98 -8.82
CA CYS A 145 -2.13 11.34 -8.91
C CYS A 145 -2.97 10.18 -9.44
N ASP A 146 -3.29 9.22 -8.56
CA ASP A 146 -3.97 7.97 -8.93
C ASP A 146 -5.26 7.67 -8.13
N HIS A 147 -5.51 8.39 -7.03
CA HIS A 147 -6.65 8.10 -6.14
C HIS A 147 -7.90 8.93 -6.45
N MET A 148 -7.78 10.04 -7.16
CA MET A 148 -8.89 10.97 -7.40
C MET A 148 -9.49 10.87 -8.80
N ILE A 149 -9.32 9.74 -9.47
CA ILE A 149 -9.85 9.43 -10.80
C ILE A 149 -10.99 8.43 -10.66
N VAL A 150 -12.15 8.79 -11.22
CA VAL A 150 -13.37 7.98 -11.16
C VAL A 150 -13.45 7.08 -12.39
N GLY A 151 -13.69 5.78 -12.19
CA GLY A 151 -14.01 4.84 -13.27
C GLY A 151 -15.52 4.79 -13.52
N GLU A 152 -15.95 4.99 -14.78
CA GLU A 152 -17.35 4.92 -15.20
C GLU A 152 -17.50 4.42 -16.63
N LYS A 153 -16.98 5.18 -17.61
CA LYS A 153 -17.22 4.98 -19.05
C LYS A 153 -15.98 4.56 -19.84
N GLY A 154 -14.83 4.63 -19.21
CA GLY A 154 -13.54 4.38 -19.83
C GLY A 154 -12.60 5.58 -19.78
N ALA A 155 -11.30 5.30 -19.98
CA ALA A 155 -10.22 6.25 -19.77
C ALA A 155 -10.41 7.59 -20.51
N ASP A 156 -10.81 7.54 -21.78
CA ASP A 156 -10.94 8.74 -22.65
C ASP A 156 -11.97 9.76 -22.13
N THR A 157 -12.98 9.30 -21.40
CA THR A 157 -14.01 10.14 -20.81
C THR A 157 -13.73 10.47 -19.36
N ASP A 158 -13.30 9.49 -18.58
CA ASP A 158 -13.23 9.55 -17.14
C ASP A 158 -12.03 10.38 -16.65
N LEU A 159 -10.89 10.26 -17.34
CA LEU A 159 -9.67 10.97 -16.98
C LEU A 159 -9.80 12.49 -17.16
N PRO A 160 -10.23 13.04 -18.32
CA PRO A 160 -10.43 14.47 -18.49
C PRO A 160 -11.48 15.05 -17.53
N ALA A 161 -12.56 14.30 -17.26
CA ALA A 161 -13.59 14.71 -16.31
C ALA A 161 -13.03 14.80 -14.89
N SER A 162 -12.21 13.82 -14.48
CA SER A 162 -11.56 13.77 -13.17
C SER A 162 -10.52 14.89 -13.00
N ILE A 163 -9.72 15.17 -14.02
CA ILE A 163 -8.75 16.28 -14.05
C ILE A 163 -9.47 17.60 -13.84
N THR A 164 -10.53 17.86 -14.62
CA THR A 164 -11.33 19.08 -14.51
C THR A 164 -11.96 19.21 -13.12
N GLY A 165 -12.57 18.13 -12.62
CA GLY A 165 -13.26 18.13 -11.33
C GLY A 165 -12.33 18.26 -10.11
N ASN A 166 -11.05 17.94 -10.25
CA ASN A 166 -10.05 17.98 -9.17
C ASN A 166 -8.91 18.97 -9.44
N LYS A 167 -9.09 19.86 -10.42
CA LYS A 167 -8.04 20.80 -10.87
C LYS A 167 -7.38 21.56 -9.72
N GLU A 168 -8.15 22.07 -8.78
CA GLU A 168 -7.66 22.81 -7.62
C GLU A 168 -6.64 22.00 -6.80
N VAL A 169 -6.95 20.72 -6.56
CA VAL A 169 -6.07 19.84 -5.78
C VAL A 169 -4.81 19.49 -6.57
N PHE A 170 -4.94 19.17 -7.86
CA PHE A 170 -3.79 18.88 -8.69
C PHE A 170 -2.87 20.09 -8.87
N ASP A 171 -3.43 21.30 -9.04
CA ASP A 171 -2.66 22.56 -9.09
C ASP A 171 -1.91 22.82 -7.76
N PHE A 172 -2.54 22.54 -6.61
CA PHE A 172 -1.90 22.61 -5.30
C PHE A 172 -0.73 21.64 -5.21
N LEU A 173 -0.94 20.36 -5.53
CA LEU A 173 0.08 19.32 -5.46
C LEU A 173 1.25 19.61 -6.39
N GLU A 174 0.97 20.03 -7.63
CA GLU A 174 2.00 20.37 -8.62
C GLU A 174 2.83 21.58 -8.18
N SER A 175 2.17 22.68 -7.74
CA SER A 175 2.88 23.88 -7.28
C SER A 175 3.72 23.62 -6.03
N ALA A 176 3.22 22.83 -5.08
CA ALA A 176 3.98 22.44 -3.92
C ALA A 176 5.16 21.51 -4.30
N ALA A 177 4.96 20.57 -5.23
CA ALA A 177 6.00 19.69 -5.72
C ALA A 177 7.15 20.50 -6.35
N LYS A 178 6.83 21.44 -7.23
CA LYS A 178 7.81 22.37 -7.85
C LYS A 178 8.56 23.19 -6.81
N LYS A 179 7.83 23.76 -5.83
CA LYS A 179 8.46 24.58 -4.78
C LYS A 179 9.48 23.80 -3.97
N TYR A 180 9.14 22.60 -3.55
CA TYR A 180 9.91 21.84 -2.56
C TYR A 180 10.81 20.75 -3.15
N GLY A 181 10.86 20.61 -4.49
CA GLY A 181 11.74 19.65 -5.16
C GLY A 181 11.22 18.21 -5.08
N ILE A 182 9.93 18.01 -5.29
CA ILE A 182 9.26 16.71 -5.30
C ILE A 182 8.94 16.35 -6.74
N GLU A 183 9.19 15.11 -7.16
CA GLU A 183 8.77 14.60 -8.46
C GLU A 183 7.24 14.49 -8.51
N PHE A 184 6.60 15.05 -9.54
CA PHE A 184 5.14 15.03 -9.65
C PHE A 184 4.69 14.20 -10.85
N TRP A 185 3.97 13.12 -10.59
CA TRP A 185 3.32 12.25 -11.57
C TRP A 185 1.88 12.70 -11.76
N PRO A 186 1.53 13.26 -12.93
CA PRO A 186 0.20 13.82 -13.16
C PRO A 186 -0.88 12.74 -13.24
N PRO A 187 -2.18 13.14 -13.17
CA PRO A 187 -3.30 12.21 -13.36
C PRO A 187 -3.20 11.48 -14.71
N GLY A 188 -3.33 10.16 -14.69
CA GLY A 188 -3.19 9.32 -15.88
C GLY A 188 -1.81 8.69 -16.04
N ALA A 189 -0.81 9.15 -15.29
CA ALA A 189 0.56 8.60 -15.34
C ALA A 189 0.62 7.13 -14.88
N GLY A 190 -0.16 6.77 -13.89
CA GLY A 190 -0.21 5.40 -13.40
C GLY A 190 -0.53 5.29 -11.91
N ILE A 191 -0.78 4.07 -11.49
CA ILE A 191 -0.99 3.69 -10.11
C ILE A 191 0.34 3.80 -9.36
N ILE A 192 0.37 4.48 -8.23
CA ILE A 192 1.59 4.77 -7.45
C ILE A 192 2.54 3.56 -7.34
N HIS A 193 2.04 2.38 -6.98
CA HIS A 193 2.90 1.22 -6.71
C HIS A 193 3.51 0.62 -7.98
N GLN A 194 2.85 0.73 -9.13
CA GLN A 194 3.41 0.36 -10.42
C GLN A 194 4.47 1.37 -10.86
N SER A 195 4.17 2.67 -10.79
CA SER A 195 5.15 3.73 -11.08
C SER A 195 6.38 3.63 -10.18
N VAL A 196 6.20 3.31 -8.88
CA VAL A 196 7.30 3.08 -7.93
C VAL A 196 8.11 1.85 -8.32
N LEU A 197 7.48 0.74 -8.66
CA LEU A 197 8.17 -0.48 -9.06
C LEU A 197 8.98 -0.27 -10.34
N GLU A 198 8.43 0.45 -11.31
CA GLU A 198 9.05 0.75 -12.61
C GLU A 198 10.20 1.75 -12.53
N ASN A 199 10.16 2.70 -11.57
CA ASN A 199 11.07 3.84 -11.59
C ASN A 199 12.00 3.95 -10.38
N TYR A 200 11.57 3.50 -9.19
CA TYR A 200 12.24 3.83 -7.93
C TYR A 200 12.68 2.63 -7.11
N SER A 201 11.90 1.55 -7.12
CA SER A 201 12.24 0.37 -6.34
C SER A 201 13.57 -0.24 -6.78
N ALA A 202 14.39 -0.61 -5.81
CA ALA A 202 15.68 -1.25 -6.04
C ALA A 202 16.03 -2.18 -4.87
N PRO A 203 16.81 -3.25 -5.10
CA PRO A 203 17.22 -4.16 -4.04
C PRO A 203 17.96 -3.42 -2.92
N GLY A 204 17.56 -3.63 -1.68
CA GLY A 204 18.19 -3.01 -0.51
C GLY A 204 17.78 -1.57 -0.21
N LEU A 205 16.90 -0.96 -1.02
CA LEU A 205 16.32 0.37 -0.76
C LEU A 205 15.41 0.31 0.46
N MET A 206 15.37 1.39 1.23
CA MET A 206 14.34 1.62 2.24
C MET A 206 13.49 2.83 1.87
N MET A 207 12.16 2.65 1.79
CA MET A 207 11.25 3.74 1.47
C MET A 207 10.00 3.75 2.35
N LEU A 208 9.46 4.94 2.58
CA LEU A 208 8.13 5.14 3.15
C LEU A 208 7.16 5.54 2.04
N GLY A 209 5.92 5.07 2.16
CA GLY A 209 4.86 5.47 1.26
C GLY A 209 3.56 5.78 1.98
N THR A 210 2.87 6.84 1.57
CA THR A 210 1.60 7.22 2.19
C THR A 210 0.42 6.38 1.72
N ASP A 211 0.71 5.15 1.29
CA ASP A 211 -0.27 4.12 0.98
C ASP A 211 0.12 2.78 1.60
N SER A 212 -0.86 2.00 2.04
CA SER A 212 -0.64 0.71 2.72
C SER A 212 -0.06 -0.37 1.80
N HIS A 213 -0.18 -0.25 0.47
CA HIS A 213 0.38 -1.19 -0.51
C HIS A 213 1.80 -0.82 -0.98
N THR A 214 2.45 0.14 -0.33
CA THR A 214 3.87 0.45 -0.52
C THR A 214 4.77 -0.80 -0.49
N PRO A 215 4.47 -1.85 0.32
CA PRO A 215 5.20 -3.12 0.29
C PRO A 215 5.30 -3.82 -1.07
N ASN A 216 4.52 -3.41 -2.08
CA ASN A 216 4.66 -3.85 -3.48
C ASN A 216 6.11 -3.76 -3.98
N ALA A 217 6.84 -2.72 -3.59
CA ALA A 217 8.24 -2.52 -3.95
C ALA A 217 9.19 -3.59 -3.36
N GLY A 218 8.74 -4.34 -2.36
CA GLY A 218 9.45 -5.47 -1.77
C GLY A 218 9.62 -6.65 -2.74
N GLY A 219 8.80 -6.71 -3.80
CA GLY A 219 8.98 -7.66 -4.90
C GLY A 219 10.28 -7.43 -5.70
N LEU A 220 10.89 -6.25 -5.58
CA LEU A 220 12.22 -5.95 -6.12
C LEU A 220 13.28 -5.84 -5.00
N GLY A 221 13.04 -6.44 -3.85
CA GLY A 221 13.99 -6.54 -2.74
C GLY A 221 14.19 -5.27 -1.92
N ALA A 222 13.21 -4.35 -1.92
CA ALA A 222 13.20 -3.17 -1.07
C ALA A 222 12.50 -3.43 0.28
N ILE A 223 12.89 -2.72 1.34
CA ILE A 223 12.06 -2.52 2.52
C ILE A 223 11.19 -1.29 2.26
N ALA A 224 9.93 -1.53 1.94
CA ALA A 224 8.99 -0.47 1.61
C ALA A 224 7.79 -0.54 2.57
N ILE A 225 7.54 0.54 3.30
CA ILE A 225 6.60 0.52 4.43
C ILE A 225 5.52 1.57 4.21
N GLY A 226 4.26 1.10 4.29
CA GLY A 226 3.10 1.99 4.27
C GLY A 226 2.95 2.74 5.61
N VAL A 227 2.79 4.07 5.52
CA VAL A 227 2.74 4.98 6.67
C VAL A 227 1.65 6.03 6.49
N GLY A 228 1.36 6.78 7.55
CA GLY A 228 0.54 8.01 7.46
C GLY A 228 1.34 9.22 6.95
N GLY A 229 0.62 10.29 6.62
CA GLY A 229 1.25 11.51 6.12
C GLY A 229 2.27 12.11 7.09
N ALA A 230 1.97 12.13 8.39
CA ALA A 230 2.89 12.65 9.40
C ALA A 230 4.20 11.83 9.52
N ASP A 231 4.15 10.52 9.31
CA ASP A 231 5.36 9.69 9.25
C ASP A 231 6.19 10.00 8.00
N ALA A 232 5.53 10.25 6.87
CA ALA A 232 6.20 10.68 5.65
C ALA A 232 6.90 12.04 5.86
N VAL A 233 6.25 12.96 6.58
CA VAL A 233 6.83 14.28 6.90
C VAL A 233 8.11 14.14 7.73
N ASP A 234 8.19 13.21 8.70
CA ASP A 234 9.44 12.97 9.43
C ASP A 234 10.63 12.76 8.49
N ALA A 235 10.47 11.88 7.50
CA ALA A 235 11.51 11.64 6.50
C ALA A 235 11.78 12.87 5.62
N LEU A 236 10.72 13.59 5.23
CA LEU A 236 10.86 14.81 4.42
C LEU A 236 11.61 15.94 5.13
N VAL A 237 11.63 15.96 6.47
CA VAL A 237 12.33 16.97 7.29
C VAL A 237 13.63 16.45 7.91
N ASP A 238 14.12 15.28 7.48
CA ASP A 238 15.30 14.59 8.02
C ASP A 238 15.19 14.20 9.51
N ALA A 239 13.99 14.07 10.04
CA ALA A 239 13.80 13.47 11.36
C ALA A 239 13.89 11.94 11.26
N PRO A 240 14.53 11.24 12.23
CA PRO A 240 14.50 9.78 12.24
C PRO A 240 13.07 9.27 12.40
N TRP A 241 12.68 8.32 11.53
CA TRP A 241 11.39 7.66 11.64
C TRP A 241 11.48 6.47 12.61
N GLU A 242 10.57 6.41 13.58
CA GLU A 242 10.55 5.34 14.57
C GLU A 242 9.74 4.12 14.12
N LEU A 243 10.36 2.94 14.25
CA LEU A 243 9.70 1.66 14.07
C LEU A 243 10.03 0.74 15.24
N LYS A 244 9.02 0.20 15.91
CA LYS A 244 9.25 -0.91 16.83
C LYS A 244 9.81 -2.09 16.04
N ALA A 245 10.98 -2.61 16.44
CA ALA A 245 11.67 -3.69 15.72
C ALA A 245 10.71 -4.86 15.46
N PRO A 246 10.38 -5.15 14.20
CA PRO A 246 9.43 -6.21 13.89
C PRO A 246 10.03 -7.59 14.15
N LYS A 247 9.18 -8.56 14.40
CA LYS A 247 9.52 -9.98 14.28
C LYS A 247 9.59 -10.33 12.80
N ILE A 248 10.22 -11.44 12.48
CA ILE A 248 10.39 -11.90 11.10
C ILE A 248 9.64 -13.20 10.89
N LEU A 249 8.66 -13.17 9.98
CA LEU A 249 7.98 -14.35 9.47
C LEU A 249 8.66 -14.79 8.19
N GLY A 250 9.33 -15.92 8.21
CA GLY A 250 9.89 -16.55 7.02
C GLY A 250 8.80 -17.31 6.25
N VAL A 251 8.71 -17.08 4.94
CA VAL A 251 7.86 -17.87 4.05
C VAL A 251 8.76 -18.59 3.04
N GLU A 252 8.90 -19.90 3.24
CA GLU A 252 9.69 -20.74 2.37
C GLU A 252 8.85 -21.17 1.15
N LEU A 253 9.33 -20.84 -0.04
CA LEU A 253 8.72 -21.22 -1.30
C LEU A 253 9.51 -22.36 -1.93
N VAL A 254 8.84 -23.47 -2.21
CA VAL A 254 9.40 -24.63 -2.90
C VAL A 254 8.56 -24.97 -4.14
N GLY A 255 9.18 -25.61 -5.13
CA GLY A 255 8.51 -25.94 -6.39
C GLY A 255 8.29 -24.72 -7.27
N GLU A 256 7.35 -24.81 -8.25
CA GLU A 256 7.02 -23.77 -9.20
C GLU A 256 5.51 -23.72 -9.49
N LEU A 257 4.99 -22.52 -9.82
CA LEU A 257 3.60 -22.35 -10.22
C LEU A 257 3.34 -22.95 -11.60
N SER A 258 2.16 -23.50 -11.80
CA SER A 258 1.80 -24.09 -13.09
C SER A 258 0.32 -23.96 -13.41
N GLY A 259 -0.01 -24.04 -14.69
CA GLY A 259 -1.40 -24.08 -15.17
C GLY A 259 -2.17 -22.79 -14.87
N TRP A 260 -3.20 -22.90 -14.05
CA TRP A 260 -4.09 -21.81 -13.67
C TRP A 260 -3.61 -21.03 -12.42
N THR A 261 -2.62 -21.54 -11.70
CA THR A 261 -2.10 -20.84 -10.53
C THR A 261 -1.25 -19.62 -10.93
N SER A 262 -1.33 -18.60 -10.13
CA SER A 262 -0.65 -17.33 -10.31
C SER A 262 0.04 -16.88 -9.02
N PRO A 263 0.92 -15.90 -9.05
CA PRO A 263 1.48 -15.30 -7.81
C PRO A 263 0.40 -14.77 -6.87
N LYS A 264 -0.75 -14.35 -7.39
CA LYS A 264 -1.90 -13.93 -6.58
C LYS A 264 -2.38 -15.04 -5.64
N ASP A 265 -2.41 -16.27 -6.10
CA ASP A 265 -2.89 -17.42 -5.32
C ASP A 265 -1.98 -17.72 -4.12
N VAL A 266 -0.69 -17.45 -4.23
CA VAL A 266 0.28 -17.59 -3.14
C VAL A 266 -0.11 -16.73 -1.95
N ILE A 267 -0.34 -15.44 -2.19
CA ILE A 267 -0.68 -14.52 -1.11
C ILE A 267 -2.13 -14.70 -0.63
N MET A 268 -3.04 -15.10 -1.51
CA MET A 268 -4.42 -15.41 -1.12
C MET A 268 -4.49 -16.63 -0.20
N TYR A 269 -3.73 -17.67 -0.52
CA TYR A 269 -3.54 -18.82 0.36
C TYR A 269 -2.92 -18.41 1.70
N LEU A 270 -1.84 -17.62 1.68
CA LEU A 270 -1.17 -17.16 2.89
C LEU A 270 -2.11 -16.30 3.76
N ALA A 271 -2.95 -15.47 3.14
CA ALA A 271 -3.96 -14.68 3.85
C ALA A 271 -4.97 -15.56 4.59
N GLY A 272 -5.39 -16.67 3.98
CA GLY A 272 -6.23 -17.68 4.65
C GLY A 272 -5.55 -18.35 5.86
N GLN A 273 -4.23 -18.49 5.83
CA GLN A 273 -3.46 -19.09 6.93
C GLN A 273 -3.19 -18.10 8.09
N LEU A 274 -2.93 -16.85 7.76
CA LEU A 274 -2.54 -15.82 8.73
C LEU A 274 -3.72 -15.03 9.26
N THR A 275 -4.82 -14.96 8.52
CA THR A 275 -5.91 -14.00 8.69
C THR A 275 -5.42 -12.55 8.55
N VAL A 276 -6.33 -11.58 8.65
CA VAL A 276 -6.01 -10.13 8.57
C VAL A 276 -5.12 -9.62 9.71
N ARG A 277 -4.78 -10.45 10.70
CA ARG A 277 -4.02 -10.06 11.90
C ARG A 277 -2.72 -10.83 12.11
N GLY A 278 -2.55 -11.97 11.45
CA GLY A 278 -1.45 -12.89 11.73
C GLY A 278 -0.05 -12.33 11.40
N GLY A 279 0.02 -11.33 10.53
CA GLY A 279 1.25 -10.60 10.20
C GLY A 279 1.54 -9.38 11.08
N THR A 280 0.64 -9.03 12.01
CA THR A 280 0.81 -7.82 12.84
C THR A 280 2.10 -7.88 13.66
N GLY A 281 2.96 -6.87 13.51
CA GLY A 281 4.26 -6.80 14.16
C GLY A 281 5.34 -7.67 13.51
N TYR A 282 5.07 -8.23 12.34
CA TYR A 282 6.04 -8.99 11.55
C TYR A 282 6.42 -8.27 10.26
N VAL A 283 7.63 -8.52 9.78
CA VAL A 283 8.03 -8.44 8.37
C VAL A 283 7.93 -9.84 7.79
N ILE A 284 7.33 -9.97 6.61
CA ILE A 284 7.30 -11.24 5.88
C ILE A 284 8.52 -11.27 4.95
N GLU A 285 9.41 -12.21 5.16
CA GLU A 285 10.59 -12.44 4.32
C GLU A 285 10.43 -13.76 3.56
N TYR A 286 10.36 -13.66 2.24
CA TYR A 286 10.26 -14.83 1.38
C TYR A 286 11.64 -15.41 1.09
N PHE A 287 11.75 -16.72 1.05
CA PHE A 287 13.00 -17.42 0.77
C PHE A 287 12.74 -18.81 0.17
N GLY A 288 13.78 -19.54 -0.14
CA GLY A 288 13.68 -20.89 -0.71
C GLY A 288 13.85 -20.91 -2.24
N PRO A 289 13.97 -22.11 -2.84
CA PRO A 289 14.25 -22.27 -4.26
C PRO A 289 13.11 -21.77 -5.17
N GLY A 290 11.86 -21.80 -4.71
CA GLY A 290 10.70 -21.31 -5.46
C GLY A 290 10.76 -19.81 -5.75
N VAL A 291 11.56 -19.02 -5.03
CA VAL A 291 11.75 -17.58 -5.33
C VAL A 291 12.32 -17.37 -6.73
N GLU A 292 13.24 -18.19 -7.17
CA GLU A 292 13.89 -18.07 -8.48
C GLU A 292 12.95 -18.45 -9.66
N THR A 293 11.76 -19.00 -9.38
CA THR A 293 10.77 -19.37 -10.39
C THR A 293 9.70 -18.30 -10.62
N LEU A 294 9.66 -17.28 -9.74
CA LEU A 294 8.68 -16.19 -9.79
C LEU A 294 9.21 -14.99 -10.56
N SER A 295 8.38 -14.39 -11.41
CA SER A 295 8.69 -13.11 -12.05
C SER A 295 8.80 -11.97 -11.03
N CYS A 296 9.51 -10.90 -11.38
CA CYS A 296 9.61 -9.69 -10.54
C CYS A 296 8.23 -9.10 -10.21
N THR A 297 7.34 -9.01 -11.21
CA THR A 297 5.97 -8.50 -11.02
C THR A 297 5.11 -9.45 -10.18
N GLY A 298 5.33 -10.76 -10.31
CA GLY A 298 4.70 -11.76 -9.45
C GLY A 298 5.13 -11.64 -7.99
N MET A 299 6.41 -11.43 -7.73
CA MET A 299 6.90 -11.14 -6.37
C MET A 299 6.29 -9.85 -5.82
N ALA A 300 6.13 -8.82 -6.66
CA ALA A 300 5.49 -7.57 -6.28
C ALA A 300 4.01 -7.77 -5.92
N THR A 301 3.27 -8.58 -6.67
CA THR A 301 1.89 -8.98 -6.35
C THR A 301 1.79 -9.64 -4.97
N ILE A 302 2.70 -10.56 -4.66
CA ILE A 302 2.75 -11.24 -3.36
C ILE A 302 3.02 -10.24 -2.23
N CYS A 303 4.02 -9.37 -2.39
CA CYS A 303 4.36 -8.34 -1.40
C CYS A 303 3.23 -7.31 -1.21
N ASN A 304 2.53 -6.94 -2.29
CA ASN A 304 1.43 -5.97 -2.27
C ASN A 304 0.38 -6.34 -1.22
N MET A 305 -0.09 -7.58 -1.24
CA MET A 305 -1.12 -8.05 -0.32
C MET A 305 -0.61 -8.47 1.07
N GLY A 306 0.66 -8.30 1.37
CA GLY A 306 1.18 -8.41 2.74
C GLY A 306 0.50 -7.42 3.70
N ALA A 307 -0.01 -6.31 3.19
CA ALA A 307 -0.82 -5.35 3.94
C ALA A 307 -2.13 -5.97 4.47
N GLU A 308 -2.73 -6.90 3.72
CA GLU A 308 -4.01 -7.53 4.05
C GLU A 308 -3.90 -8.56 5.19
N VAL A 309 -2.71 -9.02 5.51
CA VAL A 309 -2.45 -9.87 6.68
C VAL A 309 -1.91 -9.07 7.88
N GLY A 310 -1.86 -7.74 7.77
CA GLY A 310 -1.41 -6.83 8.83
C GLY A 310 0.11 -6.74 8.98
N ALA A 311 0.90 -7.26 8.04
CA ALA A 311 2.35 -7.21 8.10
C ALA A 311 2.88 -5.77 8.00
N THR A 312 4.01 -5.51 8.64
CA THR A 312 4.72 -4.23 8.55
C THR A 312 5.18 -3.96 7.13
N THR A 313 5.75 -4.97 6.50
CA THR A 313 6.12 -5.02 5.08
C THR A 313 6.38 -6.47 4.68
N SER A 314 6.61 -6.67 3.38
CA SER A 314 7.01 -7.96 2.80
C SER A 314 8.15 -7.72 1.82
N LEU A 315 9.07 -8.68 1.70
CA LEU A 315 10.17 -8.55 0.75
C LEU A 315 10.68 -9.91 0.27
N PHE A 316 11.28 -9.87 -0.92
CA PHE A 316 12.03 -10.96 -1.52
C PHE A 316 13.54 -10.69 -1.49
N PRO A 317 14.41 -11.70 -1.44
CA PRO A 317 15.83 -11.51 -1.66
C PRO A 317 16.11 -11.14 -3.11
N PHE A 318 17.28 -10.55 -3.37
CA PHE A 318 17.71 -10.31 -4.74
C PHE A 318 17.80 -11.64 -5.51
N SER A 319 17.07 -11.70 -6.62
CA SER A 319 16.93 -12.88 -7.50
C SER A 319 17.44 -12.55 -8.90
N ALA A 320 17.77 -13.57 -9.66
CA ALA A 320 18.10 -13.44 -11.08
C ALA A 320 16.96 -12.83 -11.90
N GLN A 321 15.70 -13.02 -11.46
CA GLN A 321 14.50 -12.50 -12.12
C GLN A 321 14.35 -10.97 -12.01
N HIS A 322 15.04 -10.33 -11.08
CA HIS A 322 15.03 -8.86 -10.97
C HIS A 322 15.82 -8.18 -12.08
N VAL A 323 16.86 -8.84 -12.60
CA VAL A 323 17.77 -8.25 -13.61
C VAL A 323 17.05 -7.93 -14.92
N PRO A 324 16.29 -8.86 -15.55
CA PRO A 324 15.55 -8.55 -16.78
C PRO A 324 14.55 -7.41 -16.59
N TYR A 325 13.88 -7.34 -15.45
CA TYR A 325 12.93 -6.27 -15.14
C TYR A 325 13.62 -4.90 -15.02
N LEU A 326 14.73 -4.83 -14.29
CA LEU A 326 15.53 -3.59 -14.17
C LEU A 326 16.10 -3.13 -15.52
N VAL A 327 16.51 -4.05 -16.37
CA VAL A 327 16.99 -3.74 -17.73
C VAL A 327 15.83 -3.23 -18.59
N ALA A 328 14.69 -3.93 -18.58
CA ALA A 328 13.51 -3.55 -19.36
C ALA A 328 12.94 -2.18 -18.95
N THR A 329 13.12 -1.78 -17.69
CA THR A 329 12.73 -0.47 -17.15
C THR A 329 13.88 0.54 -17.15
N HIS A 330 14.90 0.38 -18.00
CA HIS A 330 16.03 1.29 -18.20
C HIS A 330 16.90 1.55 -16.95
N ARG A 331 16.94 0.58 -16.01
CA ARG A 331 17.70 0.65 -14.74
C ARG A 331 18.85 -0.37 -14.68
N GLU A 332 19.47 -0.68 -15.82
CA GLU A 332 20.60 -1.61 -15.91
C GLU A 332 21.78 -1.26 -14.96
N PRO A 333 22.13 0.03 -14.73
CA PRO A 333 23.18 0.36 -13.75
C PRO A 333 22.83 -0.11 -12.33
N ILE A 334 21.55 -0.03 -11.92
CA ILE A 334 21.07 -0.52 -10.62
C ILE A 334 21.19 -2.05 -10.58
N ALA A 335 20.81 -2.74 -11.66
CA ALA A 335 20.96 -4.19 -11.75
C ALA A 335 22.41 -4.64 -11.56
N LYS A 336 23.36 -3.98 -12.24
CA LYS A 336 24.80 -4.25 -12.12
C LYS A 336 25.34 -4.01 -10.71
N ALA A 337 24.91 -2.90 -10.08
CA ALA A 337 25.31 -2.56 -8.73
C ALA A 337 24.77 -3.59 -7.72
N ALA A 338 23.49 -3.98 -7.85
CA ALA A 338 22.89 -5.00 -7.00
C ALA A 338 23.55 -6.37 -7.18
N GLN A 339 23.85 -6.79 -8.41
CA GLN A 339 24.59 -8.04 -8.68
C GLN A 339 25.98 -8.05 -8.02
N ALA A 340 26.71 -6.93 -8.05
CA ALA A 340 28.00 -6.80 -7.39
C ALA A 340 27.87 -7.00 -5.87
N ILE A 341 26.87 -6.39 -5.23
CA ILE A 341 26.60 -6.57 -3.79
C ILE A 341 26.16 -8.01 -3.48
N ALA A 342 25.26 -8.59 -4.29
CA ALA A 342 24.76 -9.94 -4.10
C ALA A 342 25.84 -11.02 -4.27
N SER A 343 26.90 -10.73 -5.02
CA SER A 343 28.05 -11.60 -5.22
C SER A 343 29.11 -11.48 -4.12
N ALA A 344 28.98 -10.50 -3.22
CA ALA A 344 29.90 -10.32 -2.11
C ALA A 344 29.78 -11.47 -1.07
N PRO A 345 30.82 -11.75 -0.27
CA PRO A 345 30.74 -12.70 0.83
C PRO A 345 29.56 -12.41 1.77
N SER A 346 28.98 -13.46 2.37
CA SER A 346 27.71 -13.35 3.14
C SER A 346 27.69 -12.24 4.20
N VAL A 347 28.82 -12.01 4.87
CA VAL A 347 28.97 -10.94 5.88
C VAL A 347 28.80 -9.53 5.30
N GLN A 348 29.08 -9.34 4.01
CA GLN A 348 28.98 -8.08 3.30
C GLN A 348 27.75 -8.02 2.38
N ASN A 349 27.09 -9.14 2.18
CA ASN A 349 25.94 -9.25 1.31
C ASN A 349 24.71 -8.66 1.98
N LEU A 350 24.35 -7.44 1.60
CA LEU A 350 23.18 -6.71 2.08
C LEU A 350 21.87 -7.29 1.52
N LEU A 351 21.89 -8.01 0.41
CA LEU A 351 20.74 -8.36 -0.41
C LEU A 351 20.27 -9.82 -0.23
N ARG A 352 20.84 -10.55 0.73
CA ARG A 352 20.45 -11.90 1.11
C ARG A 352 20.60 -12.10 2.61
N ALA A 353 19.76 -12.95 3.19
CA ALA A 353 19.94 -13.41 4.58
C ALA A 353 21.27 -14.12 4.78
N ASP A 354 21.78 -14.16 6.00
CA ASP A 354 22.86 -15.05 6.36
C ASP A 354 22.36 -16.52 6.32
N SER A 355 23.28 -17.46 6.09
CA SER A 355 22.91 -18.87 5.84
C SER A 355 22.19 -19.55 7.03
N GLU A 356 22.46 -19.09 8.25
CA GLU A 356 21.88 -19.63 9.49
C GLU A 356 20.95 -18.62 10.17
N ALA A 357 20.42 -17.64 9.39
CA ALA A 357 19.48 -16.65 9.90
C ALA A 357 18.23 -17.33 10.47
N GLN A 358 17.79 -16.88 11.64
CA GLN A 358 16.65 -17.45 12.33
C GLN A 358 15.41 -16.57 12.13
N TYR A 359 14.28 -17.21 11.86
CA TYR A 359 12.96 -16.58 11.77
C TYR A 359 12.17 -16.85 13.06
N ASP A 360 11.28 -15.91 13.44
CA ASP A 360 10.40 -16.13 14.61
C ASP A 360 9.30 -17.15 14.32
N LYS A 361 8.92 -17.27 13.06
CA LYS A 361 7.96 -18.27 12.55
C LYS A 361 8.33 -18.59 11.10
N VAL A 362 8.12 -19.82 10.69
CA VAL A 362 8.28 -20.25 9.29
C VAL A 362 6.99 -20.89 8.79
N ILE A 363 6.63 -20.58 7.56
CA ILE A 363 5.55 -21.22 6.80
C ILE A 363 6.16 -21.70 5.49
N THR A 364 5.97 -22.95 5.13
CA THR A 364 6.41 -23.49 3.83
C THR A 364 5.22 -23.61 2.89
N ILE A 365 5.36 -23.10 1.67
CA ILE A 365 4.36 -23.19 0.60
C ILE A 365 4.99 -23.96 -0.57
N ASP A 366 4.40 -25.09 -0.93
CA ASP A 366 4.75 -25.85 -2.12
C ASP A 366 3.94 -25.31 -3.30
N LEU A 367 4.58 -24.50 -4.13
CA LEU A 367 3.97 -23.85 -5.30
C LEU A 367 3.39 -24.85 -6.30
N SER A 368 3.97 -26.03 -6.38
CA SER A 368 3.53 -27.10 -7.30
C SER A 368 2.24 -27.80 -6.85
N LYS A 369 1.85 -27.62 -5.58
CA LYS A 369 0.62 -28.17 -5.02
C LYS A 369 -0.47 -27.13 -4.81
N LEU A 370 -0.14 -25.86 -5.00
CA LEU A 370 -1.09 -24.79 -4.86
C LEU A 370 -2.12 -24.86 -5.98
N GLU A 371 -3.40 -24.78 -5.62
CA GLU A 371 -4.47 -24.55 -6.58
C GLU A 371 -4.94 -23.10 -6.54
N PRO A 372 -5.63 -22.61 -7.59
CA PRO A 372 -6.20 -21.26 -7.57
C PRO A 372 -7.16 -21.07 -6.40
N HIS A 373 -7.18 -19.85 -5.83
CA HIS A 373 -8.02 -19.48 -4.68
C HIS A 373 -8.95 -18.32 -5.02
N ILE A 374 -10.07 -18.28 -4.32
CA ILE A 374 -11.00 -17.14 -4.30
C ILE A 374 -11.18 -16.72 -2.85
N ASN A 375 -10.89 -15.44 -2.54
CA ASN A 375 -11.00 -14.92 -1.19
C ASN A 375 -12.20 -13.98 -1.05
N GLY A 376 -12.95 -14.15 0.02
CA GLY A 376 -14.12 -13.34 0.33
C GLY A 376 -15.44 -14.15 0.38
N PRO A 377 -16.56 -13.43 0.51
CA PRO A 377 -16.73 -12.00 0.41
C PRO A 377 -16.41 -11.24 1.72
N MET A 378 -16.37 -9.92 1.65
CA MET A 378 -16.29 -8.96 2.76
C MET A 378 -15.00 -8.95 3.58
N THR A 379 -14.09 -9.88 3.37
CA THR A 379 -12.78 -9.96 4.00
C THR A 379 -11.77 -10.65 3.08
N PRO A 380 -10.51 -10.21 3.02
CA PRO A 380 -9.51 -10.79 2.13
C PRO A 380 -8.92 -12.12 2.63
N ASP A 381 -9.22 -12.54 3.85
CA ASP A 381 -8.67 -13.75 4.47
C ASP A 381 -9.62 -14.96 4.47
N LEU A 382 -10.86 -14.79 4.02
CA LEU A 382 -11.76 -15.92 3.78
C LEU A 382 -11.36 -16.62 2.47
N SER A 383 -10.35 -17.48 2.54
CA SER A 383 -9.72 -18.11 1.39
C SER A 383 -10.34 -19.46 1.09
N THR A 384 -10.83 -19.63 -0.13
CA THR A 384 -11.46 -20.89 -0.58
C THR A 384 -10.74 -21.40 -1.84
N PRO A 385 -10.25 -22.64 -1.85
CA PRO A 385 -9.73 -23.27 -3.07
C PRO A 385 -10.79 -23.31 -4.17
N LEU A 386 -10.40 -23.06 -5.42
CA LEU A 386 -11.32 -23.04 -6.56
C LEU A 386 -12.16 -24.33 -6.66
N SER A 387 -11.55 -25.48 -6.39
CA SER A 387 -12.21 -26.79 -6.42
C SER A 387 -13.40 -26.91 -5.47
N LYS A 388 -13.47 -26.08 -4.42
CA LYS A 388 -14.52 -26.07 -3.39
C LYS A 388 -15.44 -24.86 -3.47
N PHE A 389 -15.08 -23.85 -4.27
CA PHE A 389 -15.75 -22.56 -4.22
C PHE A 389 -17.25 -22.64 -4.59
N ALA A 390 -17.62 -23.43 -5.60
CA ALA A 390 -19.00 -23.63 -5.99
C ALA A 390 -19.88 -24.17 -4.85
N SER A 391 -19.38 -25.16 -4.08
CA SER A 391 -20.09 -25.68 -2.91
C SER A 391 -20.27 -24.64 -1.83
N VAL A 392 -19.22 -23.85 -1.56
CA VAL A 392 -19.25 -22.79 -0.55
C VAL A 392 -20.24 -21.68 -0.92
N VAL A 393 -20.35 -21.32 -2.21
CA VAL A 393 -21.38 -20.40 -2.72
C VAL A 393 -22.78 -20.91 -2.41
N GLU A 394 -23.03 -22.20 -2.63
CA GLU A 394 -24.33 -22.83 -2.38
C GLU A 394 -24.66 -22.94 -0.90
N GLU A 395 -23.71 -23.39 -0.08
CA GLU A 395 -23.86 -23.54 1.36
C GLU A 395 -24.19 -22.20 2.07
N ASN A 396 -23.60 -21.10 1.57
CA ASN A 396 -23.80 -19.77 2.13
C ASN A 396 -24.92 -18.98 1.46
N ASN A 397 -25.62 -19.55 0.48
CA ASN A 397 -26.64 -18.88 -0.32
C ASN A 397 -26.15 -17.55 -0.95
N TRP A 398 -24.91 -17.50 -1.38
CA TRP A 398 -24.35 -16.34 -2.08
C TRP A 398 -24.93 -16.23 -3.49
N PRO A 399 -24.91 -15.01 -4.11
CA PRO A 399 -25.38 -14.85 -5.49
C PRO A 399 -24.70 -15.81 -6.45
N ARG A 400 -25.45 -16.53 -7.26
CA ARG A 400 -24.93 -17.45 -8.30
C ARG A 400 -24.46 -16.73 -9.57
N THR A 401 -24.83 -15.46 -9.70
CA THR A 401 -24.41 -14.59 -10.81
C THR A 401 -23.75 -13.35 -10.25
N PHE A 402 -22.96 -12.67 -11.06
CA PHE A 402 -22.34 -11.41 -10.69
C PHE A 402 -22.40 -10.40 -11.83
N GLY A 403 -22.41 -9.10 -11.51
CA GLY A 403 -22.62 -8.02 -12.47
C GLY A 403 -21.35 -7.54 -13.14
N ALA A 404 -20.20 -7.59 -12.47
CA ALA A 404 -18.96 -7.03 -12.99
C ALA A 404 -17.73 -7.84 -12.61
N GLY A 405 -16.83 -8.03 -13.58
CA GLY A 405 -15.47 -8.51 -13.40
C GLY A 405 -14.49 -7.36 -13.63
N LEU A 406 -13.58 -7.13 -12.70
CA LEU A 406 -12.62 -6.02 -12.76
C LEU A 406 -11.20 -6.55 -12.59
N ILE A 407 -10.36 -6.36 -13.60
CA ILE A 407 -8.93 -6.71 -13.53
C ILE A 407 -8.08 -5.45 -13.48
N GLY A 408 -6.95 -5.53 -12.76
CA GLY A 408 -6.04 -4.40 -12.57
C GLY A 408 -5.78 -4.08 -11.12
N SER A 409 -5.80 -2.80 -10.76
CA SER A 409 -5.30 -2.19 -9.52
C SER A 409 -3.77 -2.35 -9.36
N CYS A 410 -3.19 -1.82 -8.29
CA CYS A 410 -1.76 -1.98 -8.04
C CYS A 410 -1.30 -3.43 -7.87
N THR A 411 -2.20 -4.36 -7.59
CA THR A 411 -1.88 -5.76 -7.33
C THR A 411 -1.67 -6.56 -8.61
N ASN A 412 -2.56 -6.39 -9.59
CA ASN A 412 -2.57 -7.21 -10.82
C ASN A 412 -2.84 -6.36 -12.06
N SER A 413 -1.94 -5.45 -12.37
CA SER A 413 -2.01 -4.57 -13.54
C SER A 413 -0.71 -4.53 -14.35
N SER A 414 0.19 -5.48 -14.10
CA SER A 414 1.44 -5.63 -14.84
C SER A 414 1.21 -6.10 -16.27
N TYR A 415 2.22 -5.96 -17.12
CA TYR A 415 2.20 -6.53 -18.47
C TYR A 415 1.92 -8.03 -18.45
N GLN A 416 2.52 -8.77 -17.51
CA GLN A 416 2.28 -10.20 -17.32
C GLN A 416 0.81 -10.52 -17.02
N ASP A 417 0.20 -9.80 -16.07
CA ASP A 417 -1.22 -9.99 -15.70
C ASP A 417 -2.13 -9.77 -16.91
N MET A 418 -1.88 -8.70 -17.68
CA MET A 418 -2.72 -8.31 -18.80
C MET A 418 -2.58 -9.28 -19.98
N THR A 419 -1.37 -9.75 -20.29
CA THR A 419 -1.18 -10.71 -21.38
C THR A 419 -1.75 -12.09 -21.07
N ARG A 420 -1.72 -12.54 -19.82
CA ARG A 420 -2.38 -13.78 -19.38
C ARG A 420 -3.91 -13.67 -19.46
N ALA A 421 -4.48 -12.54 -19.09
CA ALA A 421 -5.91 -12.28 -19.25
C ALA A 421 -6.31 -12.18 -20.73
N GLU A 422 -5.49 -11.53 -21.55
CA GLU A 422 -5.68 -11.40 -23.00
C GLU A 422 -5.73 -12.76 -23.70
N ASP A 423 -4.86 -13.71 -23.32
CA ASP A 423 -4.87 -15.05 -23.91
C ASP A 423 -6.24 -15.73 -23.71
N LEU A 424 -6.84 -15.60 -22.53
CA LEU A 424 -8.18 -16.14 -22.26
C LEU A 424 -9.26 -15.44 -23.11
N VAL A 425 -9.15 -14.12 -23.28
CA VAL A 425 -10.05 -13.35 -24.15
C VAL A 425 -9.93 -13.83 -25.60
N LYS A 426 -8.72 -14.07 -26.10
CA LYS A 426 -8.47 -14.62 -27.44
C LYS A 426 -9.09 -16.02 -27.59
N GLN A 427 -8.92 -16.89 -26.61
CA GLN A 427 -9.51 -18.25 -26.61
C GLN A 427 -11.04 -18.17 -26.69
N ALA A 428 -11.66 -17.33 -25.85
CA ALA A 428 -13.12 -17.17 -25.82
C ALA A 428 -13.66 -16.53 -27.11
N SER A 429 -13.02 -15.49 -27.62
CA SER A 429 -13.39 -14.81 -28.87
C SER A 429 -13.30 -15.74 -30.05
N ALA A 430 -12.28 -16.59 -30.14
CA ALA A 430 -12.15 -17.62 -31.18
C ALA A 430 -13.29 -18.65 -31.12
N ALA A 431 -13.88 -18.88 -29.97
CA ALA A 431 -15.06 -19.73 -29.78
C ALA A 431 -16.40 -18.98 -29.97
N GLY A 432 -16.37 -17.69 -30.36
CA GLY A 432 -17.54 -16.83 -30.53
C GLY A 432 -18.23 -16.44 -29.22
N LEU A 433 -17.52 -16.45 -28.10
CA LEU A 433 -18.06 -16.07 -26.81
C LEU A 433 -17.79 -14.59 -26.51
N SER A 434 -18.68 -13.98 -25.73
CA SER A 434 -18.53 -12.65 -25.15
C SER A 434 -18.74 -12.71 -23.64
N PRO A 435 -18.19 -11.77 -22.86
CA PRO A 435 -18.44 -11.69 -21.42
C PRO A 435 -19.93 -11.56 -21.14
N LYS A 436 -20.41 -12.24 -20.10
CA LYS A 436 -21.78 -12.14 -19.58
C LYS A 436 -21.92 -11.17 -18.42
N ALA A 437 -20.81 -10.81 -17.79
CA ALA A 437 -20.73 -9.73 -16.82
C ALA A 437 -19.98 -8.55 -17.45
N ASP A 438 -20.23 -7.32 -16.96
CA ASP A 438 -19.44 -6.17 -17.36
C ASP A 438 -17.96 -6.43 -17.06
N PHE A 439 -17.08 -6.10 -17.99
CA PHE A 439 -15.66 -6.43 -17.87
C PHE A 439 -14.80 -5.18 -17.97
N PHE A 440 -14.11 -4.86 -16.86
CA PHE A 440 -13.29 -3.66 -16.73
C PHE A 440 -11.81 -4.00 -16.60
N ILE A 441 -10.98 -3.24 -17.30
CA ILE A 441 -9.53 -3.45 -17.37
C ILE A 441 -8.81 -2.16 -16.97
N THR A 442 -7.92 -2.22 -15.98
CA THR A 442 -7.12 -1.07 -15.54
C THR A 442 -5.64 -1.36 -15.74
N PRO A 443 -4.97 -0.79 -16.74
CA PRO A 443 -3.52 -0.85 -16.87
C PRO A 443 -2.82 -0.18 -15.69
N GLY A 444 -1.63 -0.66 -15.31
CA GLY A 444 -0.94 -0.21 -14.11
C GLY A 444 -0.26 1.16 -14.23
N SER A 445 0.20 1.49 -15.43
CA SER A 445 0.92 2.74 -15.72
C SER A 445 0.75 3.12 -17.18
N GLU A 446 1.14 4.34 -17.51
CA GLU A 446 1.17 4.78 -18.91
C GLU A 446 2.16 3.97 -19.74
N GLN A 447 3.29 3.58 -19.16
CA GLN A 447 4.25 2.70 -19.82
C GLN A 447 3.62 1.35 -20.18
N ILE A 448 2.89 0.73 -19.23
CA ILE A 448 2.17 -0.53 -19.47
C ILE A 448 1.06 -0.29 -20.48
N ARG A 449 0.22 0.75 -20.33
CA ARG A 449 -0.88 1.06 -21.25
C ARG A 449 -0.39 1.21 -22.70
N ALA A 450 0.64 2.02 -22.91
CA ALA A 450 1.20 2.27 -24.24
C ALA A 450 1.83 0.99 -24.84
N THR A 451 2.41 0.14 -23.97
CA THR A 451 2.95 -1.16 -24.41
C THR A 451 1.83 -2.11 -24.84
N LEU A 452 0.76 -2.22 -24.04
CA LEU A 452 -0.41 -3.03 -24.36
C LEU A 452 -1.15 -2.54 -25.61
N ASP A 453 -1.17 -1.23 -25.84
CA ASP A 453 -1.74 -0.61 -27.04
C ASP A 453 -0.93 -0.95 -28.30
N ARG A 454 0.40 -0.80 -28.22
CA ARG A 454 1.33 -1.21 -29.29
C ARG A 454 1.20 -2.68 -29.64
N ASP A 455 0.99 -3.54 -28.66
CA ASP A 455 0.95 -4.99 -28.79
C ASP A 455 -0.48 -5.51 -29.08
N ASP A 456 -1.43 -4.63 -29.43
CA ASP A 456 -2.84 -4.91 -29.75
C ASP A 456 -3.67 -5.52 -28.58
N THR A 457 -3.13 -5.57 -27.37
CA THR A 457 -3.80 -6.17 -26.20
C THR A 457 -5.04 -5.37 -25.79
N LEU A 458 -4.95 -4.01 -25.78
CA LEU A 458 -6.10 -3.16 -25.45
C LEU A 458 -7.21 -3.28 -26.48
N SER A 459 -6.87 -3.42 -27.76
CA SER A 459 -7.84 -3.64 -28.85
C SER A 459 -8.53 -5.00 -28.71
N THR A 460 -7.80 -6.03 -28.26
CA THR A 460 -8.36 -7.36 -27.95
C THR A 460 -9.43 -7.28 -26.85
N PHE A 461 -9.12 -6.60 -25.73
CA PHE A 461 -10.09 -6.42 -24.65
C PHE A 461 -11.33 -5.63 -25.10
N SER A 462 -11.12 -4.50 -25.78
CA SER A 462 -12.22 -3.63 -26.23
C SER A 462 -13.11 -4.32 -27.26
N SER A 463 -12.53 -5.07 -28.20
CA SER A 463 -13.28 -5.84 -29.20
C SER A 463 -14.12 -6.96 -28.60
N ALA A 464 -13.71 -7.49 -27.46
CA ALA A 464 -14.46 -8.48 -26.71
C ALA A 464 -15.57 -7.87 -25.80
N GLY A 465 -15.71 -6.55 -25.77
CA GLY A 465 -16.68 -5.83 -24.94
C GLY A 465 -16.14 -5.38 -23.59
N GLY A 466 -14.83 -5.43 -23.36
CA GLY A 466 -14.20 -4.91 -22.17
C GLY A 466 -14.06 -3.38 -22.18
N THR A 467 -14.18 -2.74 -21.03
CA THR A 467 -13.99 -1.30 -20.86
C THR A 467 -12.62 -1.04 -20.24
N VAL A 468 -11.75 -0.34 -20.97
CA VAL A 468 -10.44 0.07 -20.45
C VAL A 468 -10.58 1.35 -19.65
N LEU A 469 -10.27 1.28 -18.34
CA LEU A 469 -10.29 2.40 -17.42
C LEU A 469 -8.95 3.16 -17.43
N ALA A 470 -8.94 4.36 -16.85
CA ALA A 470 -7.72 5.13 -16.66
C ALA A 470 -6.72 4.41 -15.72
N ASN A 471 -5.43 4.66 -15.91
CA ASN A 471 -4.33 4.12 -15.10
C ASN A 471 -4.36 4.69 -13.67
N ALA A 472 -5.30 4.22 -12.86
CA ALA A 472 -5.59 4.76 -11.54
C ALA A 472 -6.20 3.71 -10.62
N CYS A 473 -6.28 4.00 -9.33
CA CYS A 473 -6.91 3.12 -8.35
C CYS A 473 -8.42 2.97 -8.55
N GLY A 474 -9.10 4.02 -8.98
CA GLY A 474 -10.52 4.01 -9.40
C GLY A 474 -11.44 3.13 -8.55
N PRO A 475 -12.05 2.08 -9.13
CA PRO A 475 -12.97 1.20 -8.42
C PRO A 475 -12.38 0.52 -7.18
N CYS A 476 -11.07 0.30 -7.14
CA CYS A 476 -10.40 -0.35 -6.00
C CYS A 476 -10.56 0.44 -4.70
N ILE A 477 -10.69 1.77 -4.77
CA ILE A 477 -10.84 2.64 -3.60
C ILE A 477 -12.21 3.34 -3.50
N GLY A 478 -13.20 2.86 -4.23
CA GLY A 478 -14.54 3.42 -4.19
C GLY A 478 -14.75 4.65 -5.10
N GLN A 479 -13.82 4.93 -6.00
CA GLN A 479 -13.99 5.88 -7.10
C GLN A 479 -14.56 5.15 -8.31
N TRP A 480 -15.78 4.66 -8.17
CA TRP A 480 -16.47 3.89 -9.20
C TRP A 480 -17.94 4.31 -9.29
N LYS A 481 -18.38 4.62 -10.49
CA LYS A 481 -19.79 4.79 -10.82
C LYS A 481 -20.25 3.62 -11.67
N ARG A 482 -21.04 2.75 -11.07
CA ARG A 482 -21.61 1.59 -11.75
C ARG A 482 -22.65 2.01 -12.76
N THR A 483 -22.67 1.32 -13.91
CA THR A 483 -23.62 1.54 -15.01
C THR A 483 -24.62 0.40 -15.19
N ASP A 484 -24.48 -0.69 -14.43
CA ASP A 484 -25.31 -1.90 -14.49
C ASP A 484 -26.65 -1.80 -13.76
N GLY A 485 -27.01 -0.61 -13.25
CA GLY A 485 -28.31 -0.36 -12.62
C GLY A 485 -28.47 -0.86 -11.19
N VAL A 486 -27.48 -1.49 -10.59
CA VAL A 486 -27.52 -1.94 -9.18
C VAL A 486 -27.70 -0.75 -8.25
N LYS A 487 -28.68 -0.84 -7.36
CA LYS A 487 -29.02 0.21 -6.39
C LYS A 487 -28.32 -0.04 -5.05
N LYS A 488 -28.03 1.04 -4.33
CA LYS A 488 -27.52 0.95 -2.95
C LYS A 488 -28.54 0.20 -2.06
N GLY A 489 -28.05 -0.81 -1.35
CA GLY A 489 -28.89 -1.70 -0.53
C GLY A 489 -29.40 -2.95 -1.26
N GLU A 490 -29.05 -3.13 -2.55
CA GLU A 490 -29.35 -4.32 -3.32
C GLU A 490 -28.20 -5.34 -3.23
N SER A 491 -28.54 -6.59 -2.91
CA SER A 491 -27.57 -7.69 -2.84
C SER A 491 -27.10 -8.07 -4.24
N ASN A 492 -25.79 -8.05 -4.46
CA ASN A 492 -25.16 -8.40 -5.70
C ASN A 492 -23.74 -8.93 -5.48
N ALA A 493 -23.12 -9.46 -6.52
CA ALA A 493 -21.71 -9.89 -6.47
C ALA A 493 -20.88 -9.24 -7.58
N ILE A 494 -19.59 -9.10 -7.31
CA ILE A 494 -18.54 -8.72 -8.27
C ILE A 494 -17.31 -9.59 -8.05
N PHE A 495 -16.51 -9.77 -9.10
CA PHE A 495 -15.20 -10.39 -9.01
C PHE A 495 -14.10 -9.38 -9.33
N THR A 496 -13.06 -9.34 -8.53
CA THR A 496 -11.96 -8.40 -8.77
C THR A 496 -10.60 -9.06 -8.57
N SER A 497 -9.60 -8.62 -9.32
CA SER A 497 -8.20 -8.95 -9.05
C SER A 497 -7.55 -7.97 -8.05
N TYR A 498 -8.35 -7.22 -7.33
CA TYR A 498 -7.92 -6.21 -6.37
C TYR A 498 -7.35 -6.85 -5.09
N ASN A 499 -6.98 -6.01 -4.14
CA ASN A 499 -6.40 -6.45 -2.88
C ASN A 499 -7.38 -6.46 -1.72
N ARG A 500 -8.45 -5.65 -1.76
CA ARG A 500 -9.43 -5.48 -0.67
C ARG A 500 -10.85 -5.63 -1.16
N ASN A 501 -11.66 -6.27 -0.32
CA ASN A 501 -13.07 -6.54 -0.58
C ASN A 501 -13.95 -6.22 0.64
N PHE A 502 -13.52 -5.30 1.49
CA PHE A 502 -14.31 -4.88 2.64
C PHE A 502 -15.68 -4.37 2.24
N ARG A 503 -16.62 -4.46 3.16
CA ARG A 503 -18.02 -4.06 2.97
C ARG A 503 -18.12 -2.61 2.45
N GLY A 504 -18.79 -2.41 1.33
CA GLY A 504 -18.96 -1.10 0.70
C GLY A 504 -17.71 -0.49 0.06
N ARG A 505 -16.60 -1.24 -0.02
CA ARG A 505 -15.30 -0.73 -0.46
C ARG A 505 -15.28 -0.16 -1.87
N ASN A 506 -15.94 -0.83 -2.82
CA ASN A 506 -15.78 -0.54 -4.24
C ASN A 506 -16.82 0.46 -4.78
N ASP A 507 -18.09 0.29 -4.39
CA ASP A 507 -19.24 1.03 -4.93
C ASP A 507 -20.08 1.74 -3.85
N GLY A 508 -19.64 1.69 -2.61
CA GLY A 508 -20.37 2.24 -1.47
C GLY A 508 -21.65 1.46 -1.08
N ASN A 509 -21.92 0.33 -1.73
CA ASN A 509 -23.04 -0.54 -1.37
C ASN A 509 -22.59 -1.63 -0.38
N PRO A 510 -23.06 -1.62 0.88
CA PRO A 510 -22.63 -2.60 1.89
C PRO A 510 -23.06 -4.03 1.60
N LEU A 511 -23.98 -4.24 0.64
CA LEU A 511 -24.46 -5.56 0.23
C LEU A 511 -23.80 -6.09 -1.06
N THR A 512 -22.86 -5.36 -1.63
CA THR A 512 -22.03 -5.85 -2.73
C THR A 512 -21.01 -6.86 -2.19
N MET A 513 -21.13 -8.09 -2.62
CA MET A 513 -20.18 -9.17 -2.30
C MET A 513 -19.05 -9.16 -3.31
N ASN A 514 -17.90 -8.63 -2.93
CA ASN A 514 -16.70 -8.66 -3.76
C ASN A 514 -15.87 -9.90 -3.43
N PHE A 515 -15.58 -10.70 -4.46
CA PHE A 515 -14.70 -11.86 -4.41
C PHE A 515 -13.37 -11.51 -5.07
N LEU A 516 -12.28 -11.74 -4.35
CA LEU A 516 -10.91 -11.55 -4.86
C LEU A 516 -10.45 -12.83 -5.56
N ALA A 517 -9.89 -12.67 -6.76
CA ALA A 517 -9.32 -13.77 -7.52
C ALA A 517 -8.14 -13.27 -8.38
N SER A 518 -7.41 -14.17 -9.00
CA SER A 518 -6.40 -13.80 -10.01
C SER A 518 -7.07 -13.16 -11.24
N PRO A 519 -6.36 -12.32 -12.02
CA PRO A 519 -6.91 -11.71 -13.24
C PRO A 519 -7.45 -12.76 -14.21
N GLU A 520 -6.80 -13.88 -14.30
CA GLU A 520 -7.19 -15.00 -15.16
C GLU A 520 -8.53 -15.59 -14.75
N LEU A 521 -8.71 -15.84 -13.42
CA LEU A 521 -9.99 -16.34 -12.93
C LEU A 521 -11.10 -15.30 -13.10
N VAL A 522 -10.84 -14.01 -12.79
CA VAL A 522 -11.82 -12.94 -13.00
C VAL A 522 -12.24 -12.89 -14.47
N THR A 523 -11.29 -13.00 -15.41
CA THR A 523 -11.56 -13.00 -16.84
C THR A 523 -12.43 -14.20 -17.23
N ALA A 524 -12.03 -15.43 -16.90
CA ALA A 524 -12.78 -16.63 -17.26
C ALA A 524 -14.20 -16.63 -16.66
N MET A 525 -14.33 -16.22 -15.42
CA MET A 525 -15.62 -16.12 -14.73
C MET A 525 -16.51 -15.04 -15.34
N SER A 526 -15.94 -13.91 -15.83
CA SER A 526 -16.71 -12.88 -16.54
C SER A 526 -17.39 -13.41 -17.79
N TYR A 527 -16.74 -14.30 -18.53
CA TYR A 527 -17.36 -15.00 -19.67
C TYR A 527 -18.46 -15.98 -19.25
N ALA A 528 -18.31 -16.61 -18.09
CA ALA A 528 -19.34 -17.50 -17.56
C ALA A 528 -20.55 -16.75 -16.98
N GLY A 529 -20.34 -15.57 -16.38
CA GLY A 529 -21.34 -14.81 -15.65
C GLY A 529 -21.84 -15.52 -14.38
N SER A 530 -21.11 -16.52 -13.91
CA SER A 530 -21.49 -17.39 -12.80
C SER A 530 -20.40 -17.47 -11.73
N THR A 531 -20.79 -17.36 -10.47
CA THR A 531 -19.91 -17.51 -9.32
C THR A 531 -19.53 -18.97 -9.06
N THR A 532 -20.28 -19.92 -9.60
CA THR A 532 -20.04 -21.36 -9.42
C THR A 532 -19.25 -22.01 -10.56
N PHE A 533 -18.84 -21.22 -11.57
CA PHE A 533 -18.08 -21.73 -12.70
C PHE A 533 -16.61 -22.02 -12.31
N ASN A 534 -16.13 -23.20 -12.71
CA ASN A 534 -14.74 -23.59 -12.56
C ASN A 534 -14.09 -23.76 -13.94
N PRO A 535 -13.21 -22.83 -14.39
CA PRO A 535 -12.65 -22.90 -15.74
C PRO A 535 -11.76 -24.13 -15.99
N ILE A 536 -11.34 -24.83 -14.94
CA ILE A 536 -10.52 -26.06 -15.07
C ILE A 536 -11.39 -27.25 -15.48
N THR A 537 -12.61 -27.35 -14.96
CA THR A 537 -13.48 -28.53 -15.14
C THR A 537 -14.65 -28.28 -16.07
N ASP A 538 -15.19 -27.07 -16.06
CA ASP A 538 -16.46 -26.76 -16.70
C ASP A 538 -16.31 -26.30 -18.14
N THR A 539 -17.42 -26.30 -18.86
CA THR A 539 -17.49 -25.84 -20.24
C THR A 539 -18.55 -24.74 -20.39
N LEU A 540 -18.33 -23.86 -21.37
CA LEU A 540 -19.30 -22.85 -21.77
C LEU A 540 -19.96 -23.28 -23.11
N PRO A 541 -21.28 -23.09 -23.29
CA PRO A 541 -21.93 -23.33 -24.56
C PRO A 541 -21.54 -22.23 -25.56
N THR A 542 -21.03 -22.62 -26.71
CA THR A 542 -20.77 -21.70 -27.84
C THR A 542 -22.03 -21.43 -28.67
N PRO A 543 -22.06 -20.38 -29.49
CA PRO A 543 -23.15 -20.15 -30.44
C PRO A 543 -23.39 -21.31 -31.42
N SER A 544 -22.36 -22.09 -31.73
CA SER A 544 -22.47 -23.29 -32.56
C SER A 544 -23.02 -24.51 -31.80
N GLY A 545 -23.23 -24.43 -30.49
CA GLY A 545 -23.65 -25.54 -29.63
C GLY A 545 -22.52 -26.47 -29.19
N THR A 546 -21.27 -26.22 -29.60
CA THR A 546 -20.10 -27.01 -29.19
C THR A 546 -19.65 -26.56 -27.79
N PRO A 547 -19.40 -27.46 -26.84
CA PRO A 547 -18.86 -27.07 -25.53
C PRO A 547 -17.44 -26.50 -25.68
N PHE A 548 -17.21 -25.33 -25.10
CA PHE A 548 -15.90 -24.69 -25.02
C PHE A 548 -15.34 -24.81 -23.60
N ARG A 549 -14.07 -25.15 -23.47
CA ARG A 549 -13.32 -25.11 -22.20
C ARG A 549 -12.08 -24.27 -22.38
N PHE A 550 -11.81 -23.39 -21.44
CA PHE A 550 -10.56 -22.65 -21.40
C PHE A 550 -9.36 -23.57 -21.18
N SER A 551 -8.28 -23.30 -21.90
CA SER A 551 -6.95 -23.82 -21.60
C SER A 551 -6.26 -22.92 -20.55
N PRO A 552 -5.29 -23.44 -19.79
CA PRO A 552 -4.51 -22.60 -18.87
C PRO A 552 -3.94 -21.37 -19.58
N PRO A 553 -4.01 -20.18 -18.96
CA PRO A 553 -3.60 -18.93 -19.61
C PRO A 553 -2.09 -18.89 -19.86
N LYS A 554 -1.73 -18.33 -20.99
CA LYS A 554 -0.34 -18.05 -21.37
C LYS A 554 -0.14 -16.53 -21.39
N GLY A 555 1.03 -16.07 -20.98
CA GLY A 555 1.40 -14.67 -21.01
C GLY A 555 2.90 -14.50 -21.04
N SER A 556 3.35 -13.27 -21.12
CA SER A 556 4.77 -12.90 -21.14
C SER A 556 5.09 -12.04 -19.92
N ASP A 557 6.16 -12.37 -19.22
CA ASP A 557 6.60 -11.60 -18.05
C ASP A 557 7.00 -10.17 -18.42
N LEU A 558 7.63 -10.02 -19.57
CA LEU A 558 8.11 -8.75 -20.13
C LEU A 558 7.78 -8.67 -21.63
N PRO A 559 7.56 -7.48 -22.17
CA PRO A 559 7.32 -7.30 -23.60
C PRO A 559 8.58 -7.60 -24.41
N ALA A 560 8.45 -8.44 -25.45
CA ALA A 560 9.58 -8.88 -26.27
C ALA A 560 10.29 -7.71 -27.00
N ALA A 561 9.57 -6.64 -27.34
CA ALA A 561 10.10 -5.43 -27.95
C ALA A 561 10.51 -4.35 -26.93
N GLY A 562 10.60 -4.68 -25.64
CA GLY A 562 10.75 -3.71 -24.54
C GLY A 562 9.45 -2.93 -24.28
N PHE A 563 9.45 -2.16 -23.19
CA PHE A 563 8.33 -1.27 -22.90
C PHE A 563 8.27 -0.10 -23.88
N ALA A 564 7.07 0.37 -24.21
CA ALA A 564 6.85 1.61 -24.93
C ALA A 564 7.03 2.81 -23.97
N GLU A 565 7.46 3.94 -24.51
CA GLU A 565 7.71 5.13 -23.68
C GLU A 565 6.42 5.75 -23.10
N GLY A 566 5.30 5.62 -23.79
CA GLY A 566 4.03 6.25 -23.44
C GLY A 566 3.92 7.72 -23.87
N ASN A 567 2.87 8.39 -23.42
CA ASN A 567 2.62 9.79 -23.72
C ASN A 567 3.43 10.70 -22.78
N PRO A 568 4.29 11.60 -23.30
CA PRO A 568 5.10 12.53 -22.49
C PRO A 568 4.30 13.42 -21.52
N GLU A 569 3.02 13.68 -21.79
CA GLU A 569 2.15 14.45 -20.89
C GLU A 569 1.96 13.78 -19.54
N PHE A 570 2.17 12.47 -19.46
CA PHE A 570 2.05 11.68 -18.24
C PHE A 570 3.41 11.38 -17.56
N PHE A 571 4.50 11.96 -18.07
CA PHE A 571 5.81 11.79 -17.42
C PHE A 571 5.92 12.63 -16.16
N ALA A 572 6.71 12.16 -15.21
CA ALA A 572 6.98 12.89 -13.98
C ALA A 572 7.70 14.22 -14.27
N THR A 573 7.30 15.28 -13.58
CA THR A 573 8.10 16.50 -13.56
C THR A 573 9.33 16.30 -12.67
N PRO A 574 10.51 16.87 -13.05
CA PRO A 574 11.72 16.74 -12.24
C PRO A 574 11.56 17.32 -10.82
N GLY A 575 12.10 16.61 -9.83
CA GLY A 575 12.12 17.05 -8.43
C GLY A 575 13.23 18.10 -8.15
N VAL A 576 13.19 19.22 -8.84
CA VAL A 576 14.13 20.32 -8.64
C VAL A 576 13.45 21.45 -7.87
N PRO A 577 13.96 21.83 -6.67
CA PRO A 577 13.32 22.88 -5.88
C PRO A 577 13.30 24.22 -6.61
N THR A 578 12.14 24.87 -6.63
CA THR A 578 11.94 26.21 -7.18
C THR A 578 11.36 27.12 -6.09
N PRO A 579 12.20 27.73 -5.23
CA PRO A 579 11.74 28.49 -4.05
C PRO A 579 10.83 29.68 -4.38
N SER A 580 10.91 30.23 -5.60
CA SER A 580 10.06 31.33 -6.08
C SER A 580 8.65 30.89 -6.50
N GLU A 581 8.40 29.57 -6.58
CA GLU A 581 7.05 29.06 -6.91
C GLU A 581 6.08 29.37 -5.77
N GLU A 582 4.90 29.86 -6.12
CA GLU A 582 3.84 30.10 -5.16
C GLU A 582 2.91 28.88 -5.06
N VAL A 583 2.72 28.36 -3.85
CA VAL A 583 1.83 27.22 -3.63
C VAL A 583 0.39 27.69 -3.68
N LYS A 584 -0.42 27.08 -4.53
CA LYS A 584 -1.81 27.48 -4.81
C LYS A 584 -2.77 26.91 -3.75
N VAL A 585 -3.14 27.74 -2.78
CA VAL A 585 -4.20 27.45 -1.79
C VAL A 585 -5.17 28.63 -1.78
N ASP A 586 -6.40 28.42 -2.25
CA ASP A 586 -7.45 29.43 -2.20
C ASP A 586 -8.02 29.51 -0.77
N PRO A 587 -7.99 30.66 -0.09
CA PRO A 587 -8.54 30.80 1.27
C PRO A 587 -10.04 30.54 1.36
N SER A 588 -10.77 30.61 0.26
CA SER A 588 -12.21 30.34 0.19
C SER A 588 -12.51 28.87 -0.18
N SER A 589 -11.50 28.04 -0.37
CA SER A 589 -11.66 26.67 -0.77
C SER A 589 -12.45 25.85 0.26
N THR A 590 -13.29 24.96 -0.23
CA THR A 590 -13.93 23.93 0.59
C THR A 590 -13.16 22.60 0.57
N ARG A 591 -12.06 22.53 -0.19
CA ARG A 591 -11.29 21.30 -0.42
C ARG A 591 -9.90 21.34 0.19
N LEU A 592 -9.32 22.52 0.33
CA LEU A 592 -7.99 22.77 0.86
C LEU A 592 -8.06 23.83 1.96
N ALA A 593 -7.41 23.61 3.09
CA ALA A 593 -7.27 24.59 4.16
C ALA A 593 -5.92 24.39 4.87
N LEU A 594 -5.27 25.51 5.20
CA LEU A 594 -4.09 25.48 6.06
C LEU A 594 -4.42 24.88 7.41
N LEU A 595 -3.47 24.22 8.03
CA LEU A 595 -3.64 23.57 9.32
C LEU A 595 -3.35 24.52 10.46
N ASP A 596 -4.25 24.58 11.45
CA ASP A 596 -3.97 25.15 12.76
C ASP A 596 -3.29 24.12 13.66
N PRO A 597 -2.27 24.50 14.44
CA PRO A 597 -1.64 23.60 15.40
C PRO A 597 -2.63 23.11 16.46
N PHE A 598 -2.60 21.82 16.78
CA PHE A 598 -3.41 21.30 17.88
C PHE A 598 -2.91 21.83 19.24
N PRO A 599 -3.82 22.07 20.21
CA PRO A 599 -3.40 22.49 21.53
C PRO A 599 -2.53 21.42 22.21
N PRO A 600 -1.50 21.82 23.00
CA PRO A 600 -0.67 20.89 23.74
C PRO A 600 -1.49 20.11 24.78
N PHE A 601 -0.92 19.00 25.28
CA PHE A 601 -1.52 18.19 26.32
C PHE A 601 -1.63 19.02 27.63
N PRO A 602 -2.75 18.96 28.35
CA PRO A 602 -2.87 19.68 29.62
C PRO A 602 -1.87 19.12 30.63
N ASN A 603 -1.38 19.97 31.55
CA ASN A 603 -0.46 19.53 32.61
C ASN A 603 -1.21 18.88 33.79
N SER A 604 -2.17 18.02 33.46
CA SER A 604 -3.01 17.29 34.41
C SER A 604 -3.48 15.96 33.77
N GLU A 605 -3.99 15.06 34.59
CA GLU A 605 -4.75 13.91 34.07
C GLU A 605 -5.96 14.37 33.27
N LEU A 606 -6.36 13.57 32.27
CA LEU A 606 -7.62 13.79 31.54
C LEU A 606 -8.77 13.35 32.44
N ALA A 607 -9.65 14.27 32.80
CA ALA A 607 -10.75 14.02 33.72
C ALA A 607 -12.11 14.22 33.03
N GLY A 608 -13.06 13.30 33.28
CA GLY A 608 -14.43 13.40 32.77
C GLY A 608 -14.56 13.29 31.26
N LEU A 609 -13.69 12.50 30.61
CA LEU A 609 -13.86 12.16 29.20
C LEU A 609 -15.20 11.42 29.01
N ARG A 610 -16.01 11.88 28.08
CA ARG A 610 -17.25 11.18 27.71
C ARG A 610 -16.98 10.03 26.75
N VAL A 611 -17.65 8.90 26.93
CA VAL A 611 -17.66 7.82 25.93
C VAL A 611 -18.53 8.26 24.76
N LEU A 612 -17.93 8.82 23.71
CA LEU A 612 -18.68 9.23 22.52
C LEU A 612 -19.29 8.01 21.83
N TYR A 613 -18.52 6.92 21.77
CA TYR A 613 -18.90 5.78 20.98
C TYR A 613 -18.28 4.49 21.49
N LYS A 614 -19.10 3.45 21.62
CA LYS A 614 -18.64 2.09 21.86
C LYS A 614 -18.85 1.28 20.57
N VAL A 615 -17.77 0.90 19.91
CA VAL A 615 -17.80 0.20 18.62
C VAL A 615 -18.16 -1.26 18.81
N LYS A 616 -19.11 -1.76 18.03
CA LYS A 616 -19.43 -3.18 17.92
C LYS A 616 -18.75 -3.79 16.70
N GLY A 617 -17.93 -4.80 16.91
CA GLY A 617 -17.24 -5.53 15.85
C GLY A 617 -16.13 -4.75 15.15
N GLN A 618 -15.94 -5.04 13.89
CA GLN A 618 -14.84 -4.49 13.07
C GLN A 618 -14.98 -2.98 12.84
N CYS A 619 -13.90 -2.24 13.05
CA CYS A 619 -13.82 -0.81 12.77
C CYS A 619 -12.57 -0.50 11.94
N THR A 620 -12.75 -0.42 10.62
CA THR A 620 -11.69 -0.16 9.65
C THR A 620 -11.44 1.34 9.53
N THR A 621 -10.34 1.73 8.87
CA THR A 621 -10.12 3.13 8.50
C THR A 621 -11.20 3.65 7.52
N ASP A 622 -11.84 2.78 6.74
CA ASP A 622 -13.02 3.11 5.94
C ASP A 622 -14.24 3.43 6.81
N THR A 623 -14.37 2.76 7.94
CA THR A 623 -15.44 3.01 8.93
C THR A 623 -15.22 4.35 9.66
N ILE A 624 -13.95 4.67 10.00
CA ILE A 624 -13.60 5.89 10.74
C ILE A 624 -13.59 7.11 9.83
N SER A 625 -13.02 6.99 8.63
CA SER A 625 -12.88 8.05 7.64
C SER A 625 -13.10 7.48 6.24
N ALA A 626 -14.34 7.47 5.80
CA ALA A 626 -14.73 6.88 4.52
C ALA A 626 -13.98 7.50 3.32
N ALA A 627 -13.69 6.67 2.30
CA ALA A 627 -13.17 7.08 1.00
C ALA A 627 -14.30 7.48 0.02
N GLY A 628 -14.14 7.19 -1.25
CA GLY A 628 -15.12 7.50 -2.28
C GLY A 628 -15.36 9.00 -2.40
N PRO A 629 -16.61 9.49 -2.37
CA PRO A 629 -16.94 10.91 -2.54
C PRO A 629 -16.28 11.86 -1.52
N TRP A 630 -15.83 11.35 -0.37
CA TRP A 630 -15.17 12.12 0.66
C TRP A 630 -13.71 12.46 0.35
N LEU A 631 -13.10 11.77 -0.60
CA LEU A 631 -11.70 12.02 -1.00
C LEU A 631 -11.47 13.47 -1.45
N LYS A 632 -12.50 14.15 -1.97
CA LYS A 632 -12.43 15.56 -2.36
C LYS A 632 -12.14 16.53 -1.22
N TYR A 633 -12.32 16.11 0.04
CA TYR A 633 -12.09 16.93 1.23
C TYR A 633 -10.79 16.58 1.99
N LYS A 634 -9.95 15.72 1.42
CA LYS A 634 -8.72 15.25 2.10
C LYS A 634 -7.74 16.36 2.48
N GLY A 635 -7.76 17.49 1.80
CA GLY A 635 -6.97 18.68 2.13
C GLY A 635 -7.69 19.67 3.07
N HIS A 636 -8.91 19.38 3.54
CA HIS A 636 -9.72 20.31 4.34
C HIS A 636 -10.24 19.62 5.61
N LEU A 637 -9.47 19.70 6.69
CA LEU A 637 -9.74 18.95 7.93
C LEU A 637 -11.16 19.17 8.50
N PRO A 638 -11.69 20.40 8.58
CA PRO A 638 -13.08 20.61 9.02
C PRO A 638 -14.08 19.81 8.18
N ASN A 639 -14.03 19.90 6.86
CA ASN A 639 -15.02 19.29 5.98
C ASN A 639 -14.91 17.74 5.92
N ILE A 640 -13.68 17.20 5.93
CA ILE A 640 -13.53 15.74 5.97
C ILE A 640 -14.03 15.17 7.31
N SER A 641 -14.00 15.96 8.39
CA SER A 641 -14.45 15.51 9.70
C SER A 641 -15.95 15.25 9.80
N GLU A 642 -16.72 15.71 8.80
CA GLU A 642 -18.16 15.40 8.67
C GLU A 642 -18.44 13.90 8.42
N ASN A 643 -17.42 13.11 8.08
CA ASN A 643 -17.56 11.67 7.88
C ASN A 643 -16.99 10.81 9.03
N THR A 644 -16.65 11.43 10.16
CA THR A 644 -16.03 10.71 11.28
C THR A 644 -16.97 9.64 11.85
N LEU A 645 -16.55 8.37 11.78
CA LEU A 645 -17.23 7.21 12.35
C LEU A 645 -18.66 6.96 11.80
N ILE A 646 -19.07 7.60 10.69
CA ILE A 646 -20.43 7.44 10.13
C ILE A 646 -20.77 6.03 9.68
N GLY A 647 -19.78 5.16 9.53
CA GLY A 647 -19.95 3.75 9.17
C GLY A 647 -19.90 2.79 10.36
N ALA A 648 -19.59 3.29 11.56
CA ALA A 648 -19.43 2.43 12.73
C ALA A 648 -20.78 1.99 13.31
N ILE A 649 -20.82 0.77 13.86
CA ILE A 649 -22.00 0.21 14.55
C ILE A 649 -21.84 0.45 16.05
N ASN A 650 -22.80 1.10 16.66
CA ASN A 650 -22.81 1.36 18.09
C ASN A 650 -23.26 0.12 18.87
N ALA A 651 -22.41 -0.32 19.81
CA ALA A 651 -22.72 -1.48 20.67
C ALA A 651 -23.95 -1.24 21.59
N ALA A 652 -24.30 0.01 21.86
CA ALA A 652 -25.41 0.35 22.73
C ALA A 652 -26.77 0.40 22.02
N THR A 653 -26.80 0.68 20.69
CA THR A 653 -28.03 0.86 19.91
C THR A 653 -28.19 -0.15 18.78
N ASP A 654 -27.11 -0.87 18.41
CA ASP A 654 -27.01 -1.68 17.19
C ASP A 654 -27.21 -0.89 15.88
N GLU A 655 -27.14 0.43 15.95
CA GLU A 655 -27.34 1.33 14.82
C GLU A 655 -26.02 1.93 14.33
N VAL A 656 -26.01 2.30 13.06
CA VAL A 656 -24.89 2.99 12.41
C VAL A 656 -25.03 4.49 12.61
N ASN A 657 -23.93 5.19 12.86
CA ASN A 657 -23.88 6.66 12.99
C ASN A 657 -24.84 7.22 14.04
N THR A 658 -25.04 6.53 15.17
CA THR A 658 -25.93 6.96 16.24
C THR A 658 -25.20 6.93 17.57
N ALA A 659 -25.10 8.06 18.27
CA ALA A 659 -24.48 8.18 19.58
C ALA A 659 -25.39 8.95 20.56
N TYR A 660 -25.22 8.70 21.87
CA TYR A 660 -25.99 9.37 22.92
C TYR A 660 -25.34 10.69 23.30
N ASP A 661 -26.15 11.75 23.39
CA ASP A 661 -25.75 13.02 23.99
C ASP A 661 -25.83 12.95 25.51
N VAL A 662 -25.31 13.97 26.21
CA VAL A 662 -25.30 14.06 27.68
C VAL A 662 -26.69 14.06 28.31
N ASP A 663 -27.72 14.51 27.58
CA ASP A 663 -29.12 14.51 28.01
C ASP A 663 -29.87 13.20 27.70
N GLY A 664 -29.18 12.23 27.10
CA GLY A 664 -29.74 10.93 26.70
C GLY A 664 -30.46 10.91 25.34
N THR A 665 -30.47 12.01 24.61
CA THR A 665 -30.94 12.03 23.22
C THR A 665 -29.89 11.41 22.30
N THR A 666 -30.30 11.02 21.08
CA THR A 666 -29.38 10.44 20.08
C THR A 666 -29.13 11.40 18.94
N SER A 667 -27.94 11.37 18.39
CA SER A 667 -27.48 12.15 17.25
C SER A 667 -26.53 11.39 16.36
N GLY A 668 -26.33 11.90 15.13
CA GLY A 668 -25.20 11.48 14.30
C GLY A 668 -23.86 11.80 14.97
N ILE A 669 -22.88 10.91 14.84
CA ILE A 669 -21.60 11.01 15.55
C ILE A 669 -20.84 12.30 15.23
N PRO A 670 -20.66 12.72 13.94
CA PRO A 670 -19.95 13.97 13.65
C PRO A 670 -20.61 15.21 14.23
N ASP A 671 -21.94 15.29 14.17
CA ASP A 671 -22.70 16.41 14.70
C ASP A 671 -22.60 16.49 16.21
N LEU A 672 -22.67 15.35 16.90
CA LEU A 672 -22.49 15.27 18.35
C LEU A 672 -21.07 15.66 18.75
N ALA A 673 -20.06 15.10 18.09
CA ALA A 673 -18.67 15.40 18.39
C ALA A 673 -18.32 16.89 18.18
N LYS A 674 -18.90 17.54 17.15
CA LYS A 674 -18.75 18.99 16.96
C LYS A 674 -19.38 19.79 18.09
N ARG A 675 -20.63 19.48 18.49
CA ARG A 675 -21.28 20.15 19.61
C ARG A 675 -20.47 20.00 20.90
N TRP A 676 -19.93 18.80 21.16
CA TRP A 676 -19.12 18.54 22.33
C TRP A 676 -17.79 19.30 22.29
N ARG A 677 -17.10 19.32 21.15
CA ARG A 677 -15.89 20.13 20.96
C ARG A 677 -16.17 21.61 21.25
N ASP A 678 -17.24 22.16 20.65
CA ASP A 678 -17.59 23.59 20.80
C ASP A 678 -18.03 23.91 22.25
N ALA A 679 -18.51 22.93 23.00
CA ALA A 679 -18.82 23.02 24.43
C ALA A 679 -17.61 22.71 25.35
N GLY A 680 -16.43 22.39 24.78
CA GLY A 680 -15.23 22.01 25.55
C GLY A 680 -15.29 20.63 26.19
N ILE A 681 -16.18 19.74 25.71
CA ILE A 681 -16.33 18.37 26.19
C ILE A 681 -15.36 17.48 25.41
N GLU A 682 -14.38 16.92 26.10
CA GLU A 682 -13.44 15.94 25.56
C GLU A 682 -14.00 14.52 25.66
N TRP A 683 -13.60 13.64 24.75
CA TRP A 683 -14.20 12.32 24.63
C TRP A 683 -13.20 11.20 24.30
N LEU A 684 -13.66 9.97 24.44
CA LEU A 684 -12.96 8.77 24.02
C LEU A 684 -13.87 7.85 23.21
N VAL A 685 -13.23 6.93 22.47
CA VAL A 685 -13.89 5.79 21.81
C VAL A 685 -13.46 4.52 22.51
N VAL A 686 -14.43 3.59 22.72
CA VAL A 686 -14.16 2.23 23.17
C VAL A 686 -14.39 1.28 22.02
N ALA A 687 -13.40 0.44 21.70
CA ALA A 687 -13.41 -0.38 20.48
C ALA A 687 -12.96 -1.84 20.74
N GLU A 688 -13.28 -2.69 19.79
CA GLU A 688 -12.88 -4.08 19.77
C GLU A 688 -11.50 -4.29 19.16
N HIS A 689 -11.26 -5.48 18.56
CA HIS A 689 -9.97 -5.87 18.00
C HIS A 689 -9.63 -5.13 16.71
N ASN A 690 -8.33 -4.94 16.48
CA ASN A 690 -7.75 -4.45 15.23
C ASN A 690 -8.33 -3.10 14.77
N TYR A 691 -8.61 -2.21 15.74
CA TYR A 691 -9.17 -0.90 15.44
C TYR A 691 -8.30 -0.13 14.45
N GLY A 692 -8.92 0.38 13.39
CA GLY A 692 -8.24 1.14 12.35
C GLY A 692 -7.51 0.29 11.30
N GLU A 693 -7.88 -1.00 11.13
CA GLU A 693 -7.33 -1.81 10.05
C GLU A 693 -7.68 -1.25 8.67
N GLY A 694 -6.90 -1.65 7.66
CA GLY A 694 -7.13 -1.25 6.27
C GLY A 694 -6.17 -0.17 5.77
N SER A 695 -6.68 0.84 5.06
CA SER A 695 -5.88 1.88 4.41
C SER A 695 -5.09 2.75 5.41
N ALA A 696 -3.90 3.17 5.01
CA ALA A 696 -3.05 4.10 5.77
C ALA A 696 -3.66 5.52 5.77
N ARG A 697 -4.75 5.72 6.51
CA ARG A 697 -5.48 7.00 6.56
C ARG A 697 -5.14 7.77 7.81
N GLU A 698 -4.28 8.75 7.66
CA GLU A 698 -3.98 9.70 8.72
C GLU A 698 -5.24 10.44 9.21
N HIS A 699 -6.17 10.75 8.31
CA HIS A 699 -7.44 11.41 8.64
C HIS A 699 -8.26 10.64 9.66
N ALA A 700 -8.14 9.32 9.72
CA ALA A 700 -8.78 8.51 10.75
C ALA A 700 -8.27 8.82 12.18
N ALA A 701 -7.13 9.50 12.32
CA ALA A 701 -6.60 10.02 13.59
C ALA A 701 -6.78 11.54 13.71
N LEU A 702 -6.60 12.29 12.62
CA LEU A 702 -6.79 13.75 12.58
C LEU A 702 -8.21 14.15 12.94
N GLN A 703 -9.21 13.49 12.35
CA GLN A 703 -10.63 13.82 12.55
C GLN A 703 -11.08 13.65 14.02
N PRO A 704 -10.84 12.51 14.70
CA PRO A 704 -11.10 12.40 16.12
C PRO A 704 -10.40 13.49 16.93
N ARG A 705 -9.11 13.75 16.64
CA ARG A 705 -8.36 14.80 17.34
C ARG A 705 -8.96 16.19 17.13
N TYR A 706 -9.29 16.53 15.91
CA TYR A 706 -9.94 17.80 15.57
C TYR A 706 -11.30 17.98 16.25
N LEU A 707 -12.05 16.90 16.40
CA LEU A 707 -13.37 16.90 17.03
C LEU A 707 -13.33 16.78 18.57
N GLY A 708 -12.16 16.80 19.21
CA GLY A 708 -12.04 16.77 20.68
C GLY A 708 -11.76 15.39 21.28
N GLY A 709 -11.50 14.37 20.44
CA GLY A 709 -11.11 13.04 20.90
C GLY A 709 -9.71 13.03 21.50
N ARG A 710 -9.55 12.42 22.69
CA ARG A 710 -8.27 12.39 23.43
C ARG A 710 -7.71 10.99 23.58
N VAL A 711 -8.57 10.01 23.71
CA VAL A 711 -8.21 8.62 23.98
C VAL A 711 -8.99 7.70 23.03
N ILE A 712 -8.31 6.73 22.50
CA ILE A 712 -8.94 5.55 21.88
C ILE A 712 -8.54 4.34 22.73
N LEU A 713 -9.53 3.65 23.29
CA LEU A 713 -9.36 2.43 24.06
C LEU A 713 -9.85 1.25 23.26
N ALA A 714 -8.98 0.31 22.93
CA ALA A 714 -9.33 -0.84 22.10
C ALA A 714 -8.80 -2.16 22.68
N LYS A 715 -9.34 -3.29 22.23
CA LYS A 715 -8.76 -4.60 22.54
C LYS A 715 -7.41 -4.75 21.84
N SER A 716 -7.30 -4.27 20.60
CA SER A 716 -6.03 -4.13 19.85
C SER A 716 -6.15 -3.12 18.72
N PHE A 717 -5.01 -2.67 18.18
CA PHE A 717 -4.92 -1.72 17.07
C PHE A 717 -4.26 -2.32 15.84
N ALA A 718 -4.62 -1.81 14.67
CA ALA A 718 -3.79 -1.91 13.49
C ALA A 718 -2.59 -0.96 13.61
N ARG A 719 -1.40 -1.44 13.24
CA ARG A 719 -0.10 -0.75 13.44
C ARG A 719 -0.10 0.70 12.96
N ILE A 720 -0.45 0.91 11.69
CA ILE A 720 -0.41 2.24 11.06
C ILE A 720 -1.34 3.20 11.79
N HIS A 721 -2.52 2.75 12.15
CA HIS A 721 -3.50 3.60 12.82
C HIS A 721 -3.08 3.98 14.24
N GLU A 722 -2.51 3.04 14.98
CA GLU A 722 -1.95 3.31 16.31
C GLU A 722 -0.84 4.39 16.26
N THR A 723 0.04 4.29 15.26
CA THR A 723 1.09 5.30 15.04
C THR A 723 0.48 6.65 14.67
N ASN A 724 -0.51 6.67 13.77
CA ASN A 724 -1.21 7.91 13.41
C ASN A 724 -1.87 8.59 14.61
N LEU A 725 -2.51 7.83 15.50
CA LEU A 725 -3.10 8.39 16.73
C LEU A 725 -2.06 9.11 17.57
N LYS A 726 -0.93 8.45 17.85
CA LYS A 726 0.18 9.03 18.63
C LYS A 726 0.74 10.29 17.98
N LYS A 727 0.93 10.28 16.66
CA LYS A 727 1.41 11.42 15.87
C LYS A 727 0.47 12.62 15.94
N GLN A 728 -0.81 12.39 16.03
CA GLN A 728 -1.82 13.45 16.13
C GLN A 728 -2.19 13.82 17.58
N GLY A 729 -1.45 13.32 18.56
CA GLY A 729 -1.66 13.67 19.98
C GLY A 729 -2.89 13.01 20.60
N VAL A 730 -3.36 11.90 20.03
CA VAL A 730 -4.41 11.04 20.59
C VAL A 730 -3.75 9.85 21.29
N VAL A 731 -4.17 9.52 22.51
CA VAL A 731 -3.60 8.46 23.33
C VAL A 731 -4.25 7.11 22.98
N PRO A 732 -3.53 6.16 22.34
CA PRO A 732 -4.03 4.81 22.15
C PRO A 732 -3.73 3.95 23.36
N LEU A 733 -4.78 3.35 23.95
CA LEU A 733 -4.70 2.42 25.07
C LEU A 733 -5.31 1.08 24.70
N THR A 734 -4.75 -0.01 25.22
CA THR A 734 -5.33 -1.35 25.08
C THR A 734 -5.69 -1.93 26.43
N PHE A 735 -6.77 -2.69 26.50
CA PHE A 735 -7.18 -3.39 27.72
C PHE A 735 -6.09 -4.39 28.14
N VAL A 736 -5.80 -4.47 29.46
CA VAL A 736 -5.03 -5.57 30.03
C VAL A 736 -5.87 -6.84 30.00
N ASN A 737 -7.12 -6.73 30.44
CA ASN A 737 -8.12 -7.79 30.37
C ASN A 737 -9.21 -7.39 29.36
N GLU A 738 -9.35 -8.13 28.29
CA GLU A 738 -10.26 -7.80 27.17
C GLU A 738 -11.75 -7.83 27.57
N THR A 739 -12.10 -8.56 28.63
CA THR A 739 -13.46 -8.57 29.18
C THR A 739 -13.85 -7.25 29.83
N ASP A 740 -12.87 -6.40 30.19
CA ASP A 740 -13.15 -5.07 30.75
C ASP A 740 -13.81 -4.13 29.73
N TYR A 741 -13.82 -4.49 28.44
CA TYR A 741 -14.63 -3.82 27.42
C TYR A 741 -16.10 -3.74 27.82
N ASP A 742 -16.64 -4.79 28.45
CA ASP A 742 -18.04 -4.85 28.89
C ASP A 742 -18.33 -3.99 30.12
N LEU A 743 -17.29 -3.52 30.82
CA LEU A 743 -17.43 -2.65 31.99
C LEU A 743 -17.65 -1.18 31.64
N ILE A 744 -17.50 -0.78 30.38
CA ILE A 744 -17.62 0.62 29.94
C ILE A 744 -18.82 0.75 29.02
N ASP A 745 -19.75 1.64 29.37
CA ASP A 745 -20.95 1.90 28.61
C ASP A 745 -20.95 3.28 27.94
N ALA A 746 -21.81 3.44 26.90
CA ALA A 746 -22.09 4.76 26.39
C ALA A 746 -22.59 5.71 27.50
N CYS A 747 -22.09 6.93 27.49
CA CYS A 747 -22.40 7.97 28.48
C CYS A 747 -21.72 7.81 29.88
N ASP A 748 -20.80 6.87 30.03
CA ASP A 748 -19.93 6.84 31.21
C ASP A 748 -18.94 8.02 31.16
N ASP A 749 -18.50 8.49 32.34
CA ASP A 749 -17.39 9.42 32.46
C ASP A 749 -16.11 8.66 32.79
N VAL A 750 -15.08 8.93 32.02
CA VAL A 750 -13.78 8.23 32.16
C VAL A 750 -12.69 9.23 32.47
N SER A 751 -11.88 8.94 33.50
CA SER A 751 -10.70 9.74 33.83
C SER A 751 -9.46 8.87 33.77
N THR A 752 -8.34 9.42 33.30
CA THR A 752 -7.04 8.74 33.30
C THR A 752 -6.40 8.81 34.68
N VAL A 753 -5.60 7.78 35.00
CA VAL A 753 -4.81 7.70 36.23
C VAL A 753 -3.40 7.25 35.89
N GLY A 754 -2.42 8.11 36.15
CA GLY A 754 -1.01 7.85 35.87
C GLY A 754 -0.59 8.14 34.41
N LEU A 755 -1.48 8.67 33.55
CA LEU A 755 -1.13 9.03 32.17
C LEU A 755 -0.10 10.13 32.11
N LEU A 756 -0.27 11.18 32.93
CA LEU A 756 0.67 12.30 32.99
C LEU A 756 2.07 11.84 33.40
N ASP A 757 2.18 10.93 34.35
CA ASP A 757 3.46 10.38 34.83
C ASP A 757 4.10 9.52 33.71
N VAL A 758 3.32 8.71 32.99
CA VAL A 758 3.79 7.94 31.84
C VAL A 758 4.33 8.87 30.75
N LEU A 759 3.62 9.94 30.42
CA LEU A 759 4.07 10.91 29.40
C LEU A 759 5.36 11.61 29.83
N LYS A 760 5.47 12.08 31.09
CA LYS A 760 6.66 12.76 31.64
C LYS A 760 7.86 11.84 31.80
N SER A 761 7.63 10.55 32.07
CA SER A 761 8.71 9.56 32.22
C SER A 761 9.21 8.99 30.91
N GLY A 762 8.67 9.42 29.76
CA GLY A 762 9.02 8.88 28.45
C GLY A 762 8.49 7.47 28.22
N GLY A 763 7.24 7.20 28.62
CA GLY A 763 6.56 5.94 28.37
C GLY A 763 6.81 4.85 29.42
N LYS A 764 7.31 5.21 30.60
CA LYS A 764 7.51 4.23 31.69
C LYS A 764 6.29 4.20 32.62
N GLY A 765 5.78 3.01 32.87
CA GLY A 765 4.63 2.81 33.75
C GLY A 765 3.40 2.24 33.05
N SER A 766 2.27 2.32 33.71
CA SER A 766 0.96 1.88 33.23
C SER A 766 -0.08 2.97 33.41
N VAL A 767 -1.07 3.00 32.55
CA VAL A 767 -2.21 3.90 32.63
C VAL A 767 -3.42 3.13 33.14
N GLY A 768 -4.07 3.64 34.19
CA GLY A 768 -5.37 3.18 34.62
C GLY A 768 -6.48 4.11 34.14
N LEU A 769 -7.70 3.58 34.11
CA LEU A 769 -8.91 4.37 33.86
C LEU A 769 -9.85 4.23 35.04
N LEU A 770 -10.38 5.37 35.50
CA LEU A 770 -11.48 5.42 36.48
C LEU A 770 -12.76 5.72 35.71
N VAL A 771 -13.65 4.75 35.64
CA VAL A 771 -14.94 4.83 34.94
C VAL A 771 -16.03 5.12 35.97
N LYS A 772 -16.68 6.25 35.87
CA LYS A 772 -17.81 6.64 36.68
C LYS A 772 -19.11 6.36 35.94
N LYS A 773 -19.90 5.48 36.50
CA LYS A 773 -21.20 5.05 35.96
C LYS A 773 -22.29 6.09 36.21
N LYS A 774 -23.38 6.00 35.44
CA LYS A 774 -24.57 6.84 35.63
C LYS A 774 -25.20 6.73 37.02
N ASP A 775 -25.10 5.60 37.70
CA ASP A 775 -25.57 5.38 39.05
C ASP A 775 -24.63 5.90 40.14
N GLY A 776 -23.51 6.51 39.71
CA GLY A 776 -22.48 7.06 40.58
C GLY A 776 -21.46 6.05 41.10
N SER A 777 -21.58 4.77 40.72
CA SER A 777 -20.56 3.76 41.04
C SER A 777 -19.29 3.99 40.19
N GLU A 778 -18.15 3.54 40.74
CA GLU A 778 -16.85 3.68 40.05
C GLU A 778 -16.23 2.31 39.80
N VAL A 779 -15.70 2.14 38.60
CA VAL A 779 -14.99 0.93 38.17
C VAL A 779 -13.58 1.33 37.71
N ARG A 780 -12.57 0.55 38.08
CA ARG A 780 -11.20 0.73 37.62
C ARG A 780 -10.86 -0.27 36.51
N VAL A 781 -10.36 0.24 35.40
CA VAL A 781 -9.90 -0.56 34.25
C VAL A 781 -8.39 -0.36 34.09
N GLN A 782 -7.65 -1.45 33.99
CA GLN A 782 -6.23 -1.43 33.74
C GLN A 782 -5.95 -1.48 32.25
N THR A 783 -5.04 -0.61 31.81
CA THR A 783 -4.66 -0.52 30.41
C THR A 783 -3.15 -0.65 30.23
N LYS A 784 -2.74 -0.91 29.01
CA LYS A 784 -1.35 -0.90 28.54
C LYS A 784 -1.22 -0.03 27.30
N HIS A 785 -0.01 0.43 27.03
CA HIS A 785 0.31 1.26 25.88
C HIS A 785 1.64 0.82 25.24
N THR A 786 1.91 1.34 24.05
CA THR A 786 3.14 1.08 23.28
C THR A 786 3.91 2.37 22.99
N MET A 787 3.62 3.45 23.70
CA MET A 787 4.26 4.77 23.48
C MET A 787 5.75 4.72 23.83
N SER A 788 6.60 5.16 22.91
CA SER A 788 8.02 5.46 23.14
C SER A 788 8.21 6.82 23.79
N GLY A 789 9.45 7.15 24.19
CA GLY A 789 9.78 8.46 24.73
C GLY A 789 9.47 9.59 23.77
N ASP A 790 9.84 9.45 22.49
CA ASP A 790 9.55 10.46 21.47
C ASP A 790 8.04 10.60 21.23
N GLN A 791 7.31 9.48 21.21
CA GLN A 791 5.85 9.48 21.06
C GLN A 791 5.11 10.11 22.24
N CYS A 792 5.63 9.98 23.46
CA CYS A 792 5.15 10.76 24.60
C CYS A 792 5.36 12.27 24.35
N GLY A 793 6.49 12.67 23.78
CA GLY A 793 6.76 14.03 23.36
C GLY A 793 5.76 14.57 22.35
N PHE A 794 5.31 13.75 21.39
CA PHE A 794 4.26 14.13 20.42
C PHE A 794 2.95 14.47 21.13
N ILE A 795 2.54 13.61 22.06
CA ILE A 795 1.29 13.82 22.81
C ILE A 795 1.38 15.08 23.66
N ILE A 796 2.52 15.29 24.37
CA ILE A 796 2.73 16.50 25.20
C ILE A 796 2.68 17.77 24.35
N ALA A 797 3.33 17.78 23.19
CA ALA A 797 3.34 18.95 22.29
C ALA A 797 1.99 19.17 21.58
N GLY A 798 1.06 18.19 21.63
CA GLY A 798 -0.23 18.22 20.95
C GLY A 798 -0.24 17.51 19.59
N SER A 799 0.93 17.38 18.96
CA SER A 799 1.18 16.54 17.77
C SER A 799 2.69 16.42 17.53
N ALA A 800 3.08 15.45 16.70
CA ALA A 800 4.47 15.32 16.24
C ALA A 800 4.97 16.58 15.52
N LEU A 801 4.11 17.20 14.72
CA LEU A 801 4.44 18.41 13.97
C LEU A 801 4.66 19.62 14.89
N ASN A 802 3.86 19.76 15.92
CA ASN A 802 4.08 20.79 16.92
C ASN A 802 5.46 20.65 17.55
N LEU A 803 5.85 19.42 17.90
CA LEU A 803 7.17 19.15 18.48
C LEU A 803 8.30 19.52 17.49
N LEU A 804 8.16 19.16 16.22
CA LEU A 804 9.13 19.51 15.18
C LEU A 804 9.24 21.02 14.97
N ALA A 805 8.10 21.72 14.93
CA ALA A 805 8.07 23.18 14.79
C ALA A 805 8.73 23.90 15.99
N MET A 806 8.55 23.37 17.21
CA MET A 806 9.21 23.89 18.42
C MET A 806 10.73 23.70 18.35
N LYS A 807 11.23 22.50 18.02
CA LYS A 807 12.66 22.21 17.85
C LYS A 807 13.30 23.04 16.73
N GLY A 808 12.60 23.24 15.62
CA GLY A 808 13.08 24.07 14.52
C GLY A 808 13.18 25.58 14.85
N LYS A 809 12.38 26.08 15.79
CA LYS A 809 12.50 27.46 16.31
C LYS A 809 13.69 27.60 17.25
N GLU A 810 13.86 26.66 18.20
CA GLU A 810 14.98 26.62 19.12
C GLU A 810 16.34 26.57 18.39
N GLY A 811 16.49 25.71 17.38
CA GLY A 811 17.73 25.64 16.60
C GLY A 811 18.02 26.91 15.79
N ARG A 812 16.98 27.63 15.31
CA ARG A 812 17.18 28.94 14.64
C ARG A 812 17.59 30.04 15.61
N GLU A 813 17.05 30.06 16.82
CA GLU A 813 17.43 31.01 17.87
C GLU A 813 18.85 30.77 18.36
N GLU A 814 19.30 29.49 18.45
CA GLU A 814 20.71 29.17 18.77
C GLU A 814 21.66 29.66 17.70
N VAL A 815 21.40 29.41 16.41
CA VAL A 815 22.22 29.88 15.30
C VAL A 815 22.25 31.43 15.24
N THR A 816 21.12 32.07 15.52
CA THR A 816 21.07 33.55 15.55
C THR A 816 21.90 34.10 16.71
N ARG A 817 21.83 33.49 17.91
CA ARG A 817 22.65 33.89 19.06
C ARG A 817 24.15 33.64 18.84
N GLU A 818 24.50 32.50 18.19
CA GLU A 818 25.91 32.24 17.85
C GLU A 818 26.44 33.26 16.81
N ASN A 819 25.65 33.65 15.84
CA ASN A 819 26.03 34.68 14.86
C ASN A 819 26.11 36.09 15.49
N GLU A 820 25.22 36.42 16.42
CA GLU A 820 25.28 37.69 17.19
C GLU A 820 26.46 37.72 18.17
N LEU A 821 27.00 36.58 18.57
CA LEU A 821 28.18 36.50 19.44
C LEU A 821 29.50 36.48 18.66
N THR A 822 29.43 36.32 17.34
CA THR A 822 30.59 36.26 16.42
C THR A 822 30.77 37.55 15.60
N ASP A 823 29.81 38.49 15.61
CA ASP A 823 29.87 39.85 15.11
C ASP A 823 30.19 40.82 16.31
#